data_6d241d87367e7bf56437b3bbecfb1011
#
_entry.id   6d241d87367e7bf56437b3bbecfb1011
#
_cell.length_a   1.000
_cell.length_b   1.000
_cell.length_c   1.000
_cell.angle_alpha   90.00
_cell.angle_beta   90.00
_cell.angle_gamma   90.00
#
_symmetry.space_group_name_H-M   'P 1'
#
loop_
_entity.id
_entity.type
_entity.pdbx_description
1 polymer ?
#
loop_
_entity_poly.entity_id
_entity_poly.type
_entity_poly.pdbx_seq_one_letter_code
_entity_poly.pdbx_strand_id
1 'polypeptide(L)'
;MDSLFYIVPAAAVIALFFAWYFFHQMMKESEGTATMKEIAQYVRDGAMAYLKQQYKVVTIVFVILAIFFAILAYGFHIQNPWVPFAFLTGGFFSGLAGFVGMKTATCASSRTANAVSRSLNAGLKLAFRSGAVMGLTVVGLGLLDISIWYIVLKLFVSDPNPSQTLVTITTTMLTFGMGASTQALFARVGGGIYTKAADVGADIVGKVEADIPEDDPRNPATIADNVGDNVGDVAGMGADLYESYCGAILATMALGASAFFGDTIAQTRAILAPMCIAALGVVLSVIGIYAVRTKEGASLQDLLGSLSRGTNLSAGLIAVVSFGIFYVLGFSNWWMLSLSVIFGLVSGVIIGKATEYYTSHSYKPTQKLAESAKTGSATVIISGMGLGMISTAVPVVTIAVAILLSYLCATGFSFDPALISQGLYGISIAAVGMLSTLGITLATDAYGPIADNAGGNAQMSGLDPEVRQKTDILDALGNTTAATGKGFAIGSAALTALALLASYIEEIKIALHHVGHDTLAIGDRIVDVASATIPDIVEFYQVNLMNPRVLVGVFIGAMMAFLFCGLTMNAVGRAAQKMVTEVRRQFKEIKGILTGEQRPDYARCVEISTLGAQHEMVFPSIIAIVVPVITGLCLGAAGVMGLLVGGLGAGFTLAVFLANSGGAWDNAKKYVEEGHLGGKNSDCHKATIVGDTVGDPFKDTSGPSLNILIKLMSMVSIVMAGLTVMIG
;
A
#
# COMPACT_ATOMS: atom_id res chain seq x y z
N MET A 1 26.31 -20.28 -6.40
CA MET A 1 24.97 -19.69 -6.19
C MET A 1 24.86 -18.92 -4.87
N ASP A 2 25.40 -19.45 -3.78
CA ASP A 2 25.37 -18.74 -2.49
C ASP A 2 26.03 -17.34 -2.53
N SER A 3 26.98 -17.10 -3.42
CA SER A 3 27.60 -15.78 -3.61
C SER A 3 26.63 -14.72 -4.19
N LEU A 4 25.65 -15.12 -5.00
CA LEU A 4 24.65 -14.19 -5.54
C LEU A 4 23.66 -13.69 -4.48
N PHE A 5 23.39 -14.47 -3.46
CA PHE A 5 22.55 -14.04 -2.35
C PHE A 5 23.08 -12.76 -1.67
N TYR A 6 24.41 -12.59 -1.56
CA TYR A 6 24.98 -11.42 -0.88
C TYR A 6 24.69 -10.09 -1.58
N ILE A 7 24.20 -10.11 -2.83
CA ILE A 7 23.72 -8.91 -3.52
C ILE A 7 22.50 -8.33 -2.78
N VAL A 8 21.68 -9.18 -2.16
CA VAL A 8 20.43 -8.77 -1.50
C VAL A 8 20.68 -7.92 -0.25
N PRO A 9 21.43 -8.40 0.77
CA PRO A 9 21.77 -7.57 1.92
C PRO A 9 22.64 -6.37 1.54
N ALA A 10 23.50 -6.47 0.50
CA ALA A 10 24.25 -5.33 0.01
C ALA A 10 23.34 -4.23 -0.56
N ALA A 11 22.31 -4.59 -1.33
CA ALA A 11 21.32 -3.66 -1.85
C ALA A 11 20.49 -3.03 -0.71
N ALA A 12 20.13 -3.81 0.32
CA ALA A 12 19.47 -3.28 1.51
C ALA A 12 20.30 -2.19 2.20
N VAL A 13 21.60 -2.43 2.38
CA VAL A 13 22.52 -1.44 2.96
C VAL A 13 22.65 -0.20 2.06
N ILE A 14 22.74 -0.37 0.74
CA ILE A 14 22.77 0.75 -0.22
C ILE A 14 21.49 1.58 -0.11
N ALA A 15 20.31 0.94 -0.06
CA ALA A 15 19.04 1.66 0.09
C ALA A 15 19.01 2.50 1.37
N LEU A 16 19.35 1.89 2.50
CA LEU A 16 19.36 2.57 3.81
C LEU A 16 20.42 3.67 3.88
N PHE A 17 21.58 3.48 3.25
CA PHE A 17 22.60 4.52 3.13
C PHE A 17 22.09 5.73 2.35
N PHE A 18 21.45 5.54 1.18
CA PHE A 18 20.90 6.64 0.41
C PHE A 18 19.70 7.29 1.10
N ALA A 19 18.86 6.53 1.82
CA ALA A 19 17.81 7.07 2.67
C ALA A 19 18.40 8.01 3.74
N TRP A 20 19.41 7.56 4.47
CA TRP A 20 20.13 8.37 5.44
C TRP A 20 20.79 9.60 4.80
N TYR A 21 21.40 9.45 3.63
CA TYR A 21 22.07 10.52 2.90
C TYR A 21 21.08 11.63 2.49
N PHE A 22 19.93 11.26 1.91
CA PHE A 22 18.90 12.23 1.52
C PHE A 22 18.25 12.88 2.75
N PHE A 23 18.01 12.14 3.81
CA PHE A 23 17.54 12.69 5.08
C PHE A 23 18.52 13.72 5.64
N HIS A 24 19.79 13.41 5.66
CA HIS A 24 20.83 14.32 6.14
C HIS A 24 20.97 15.57 5.25
N GLN A 25 20.84 15.44 3.95
CA GLN A 25 20.81 16.60 3.04
C GLN A 25 19.58 17.49 3.31
N MET A 26 18.40 16.91 3.47
CA MET A 26 17.18 17.64 3.80
C MET A 26 17.30 18.39 5.13
N MET A 27 17.89 17.77 6.15
CA MET A 27 18.07 18.40 7.47
C MET A 27 19.04 19.59 7.49
N LYS A 28 19.89 19.74 6.46
CA LYS A 28 20.78 20.93 6.31
C LYS A 28 20.02 22.16 5.80
N GLU A 29 18.88 21.99 5.17
CA GLU A 29 18.05 23.11 4.70
C GLU A 29 17.36 23.79 5.90
N SER A 30 17.22 25.11 5.79
CA SER A 30 16.54 25.90 6.83
C SER A 30 15.03 25.65 6.86
N GLU A 31 14.44 25.61 8.04
CA GLU A 31 12.99 25.57 8.23
C GLU A 31 12.29 26.93 7.97
N GLY A 32 13.04 27.99 7.70
CA GLY A 32 12.50 29.31 7.44
C GLY A 32 12.32 30.16 8.69
N THR A 33 11.23 30.93 8.75
CA THR A 33 10.93 31.93 9.82
C THR A 33 10.62 31.26 11.17
N ALA A 34 10.56 32.05 12.23
CA ALA A 34 10.18 31.57 13.55
C ALA A 34 8.78 30.97 13.58
N THR A 35 7.83 31.60 12.87
CA THR A 35 6.45 31.11 12.73
C THR A 35 6.38 29.79 12.00
N MET A 36 7.11 29.65 10.90
CA MET A 36 7.20 28.38 10.16
C MET A 36 7.69 27.23 11.05
N LYS A 37 8.70 27.49 11.86
CA LYS A 37 9.24 26.52 12.82
C LYS A 37 8.23 26.13 13.88
N GLU A 38 7.49 27.10 14.41
CA GLU A 38 6.46 26.88 15.43
C GLU A 38 5.34 25.99 14.88
N ILE A 39 4.81 26.30 13.68
CA ILE A 39 3.77 25.51 13.03
C ILE A 39 4.27 24.08 12.74
N ALA A 40 5.46 23.96 12.17
CA ALA A 40 6.08 22.65 11.93
C ALA A 40 6.27 21.85 13.22
N GLN A 41 6.51 22.52 14.36
CA GLN A 41 6.63 21.85 15.65
C GLN A 41 5.27 21.33 16.13
N TYR A 42 4.17 22.08 15.96
CA TYR A 42 2.83 21.57 16.29
C TYR A 42 2.48 20.32 15.48
N VAL A 43 2.80 20.30 14.18
CA VAL A 43 2.58 19.13 13.34
C VAL A 43 3.43 17.94 13.78
N ARG A 44 4.72 18.15 14.10
CA ARG A 44 5.61 17.09 14.61
C ARG A 44 5.12 16.52 15.95
N ASP A 45 4.73 17.38 16.86
CA ASP A 45 4.24 16.96 18.19
C ASP A 45 2.94 16.17 18.08
N GLY A 46 2.02 16.62 17.22
CA GLY A 46 0.77 15.93 16.94
C GLY A 46 0.98 14.56 16.29
N ALA A 47 1.84 14.48 15.28
CA ALA A 47 2.16 13.22 14.60
C ALA A 47 2.85 12.22 15.55
N MET A 48 3.75 12.67 16.40
CA MET A 48 4.40 11.83 17.40
C MET A 48 3.42 11.36 18.48
N ALA A 49 2.51 12.21 18.93
CA ALA A 49 1.47 11.85 19.89
C ALA A 49 0.55 10.75 19.33
N TYR A 50 0.11 10.90 18.09
CA TYR A 50 -0.68 9.89 17.38
C TYR A 50 0.06 8.55 17.28
N LEU A 51 1.30 8.54 16.75
CA LEU A 51 2.06 7.29 16.59
C LEU A 51 2.34 6.58 17.91
N LYS A 52 2.69 7.33 18.95
CA LYS A 52 2.92 6.76 20.29
C LYS A 52 1.67 6.01 20.77
N GLN A 53 0.51 6.58 20.59
CA GLN A 53 -0.74 5.98 20.99
C GLN A 53 -1.11 4.80 20.08
N GLN A 54 -0.95 4.93 18.77
CA GLN A 54 -1.21 3.86 17.81
C GLN A 54 -0.32 2.63 18.10
N TYR A 55 0.98 2.84 18.27
CA TYR A 55 1.90 1.73 18.55
C TYR A 55 1.62 1.06 19.88
N LYS A 56 1.10 1.78 20.88
CA LYS A 56 0.64 1.17 22.12
C LYS A 56 -0.50 0.18 21.89
N VAL A 57 -1.52 0.57 21.12
CA VAL A 57 -2.66 -0.31 20.78
C VAL A 57 -2.19 -1.50 19.94
N VAL A 58 -1.42 -1.23 18.89
CA VAL A 58 -0.89 -2.29 18.01
C VAL A 58 0.00 -3.27 18.78
N THR A 59 0.86 -2.81 19.67
CA THR A 59 1.71 -3.70 20.50
C THR A 59 0.87 -4.65 21.33
N ILE A 60 -0.24 -4.20 21.90
CA ILE A 60 -1.15 -5.07 22.67
C ILE A 60 -1.71 -6.18 21.75
N VAL A 61 -2.17 -5.82 20.55
CA VAL A 61 -2.68 -6.81 19.58
C VAL A 61 -1.57 -7.78 19.17
N PHE A 62 -0.37 -7.29 18.90
CA PHE A 62 0.77 -8.12 18.53
C PHE A 62 1.18 -9.10 19.62
N VAL A 63 1.17 -8.69 20.89
CA VAL A 63 1.45 -9.57 22.02
C VAL A 63 0.39 -10.67 22.13
N ILE A 64 -0.89 -10.33 21.99
CA ILE A 64 -1.98 -11.31 22.02
C ILE A 64 -1.84 -12.33 20.89
N LEU A 65 -1.62 -11.87 19.66
CA LEU A 65 -1.47 -12.76 18.50
C LEU A 65 -0.18 -13.59 18.60
N ALA A 66 0.93 -13.01 19.06
CA ALA A 66 2.18 -13.76 19.24
C ALA A 66 2.04 -14.87 20.28
N ILE A 67 1.34 -14.63 21.41
CA ILE A 67 1.02 -15.67 22.41
C ILE A 67 0.12 -16.75 21.77
N PHE A 68 -0.87 -16.35 20.99
CA PHE A 68 -1.76 -17.29 20.31
C PHE A 68 -0.95 -18.20 19.35
N PHE A 69 -0.07 -17.61 18.51
CA PHE A 69 0.79 -18.41 17.62
C PHE A 69 1.80 -19.25 18.38
N ALA A 70 2.33 -18.79 19.51
CA ALA A 70 3.19 -19.59 20.35
C ALA A 70 2.46 -20.82 20.92
N ILE A 71 1.20 -20.70 21.32
CA ILE A 71 0.36 -21.83 21.75
C ILE A 71 0.16 -22.82 20.60
N LEU A 72 -0.13 -22.34 19.38
CA LEU A 72 -0.29 -23.21 18.21
C LEU A 72 1.03 -23.93 17.84
N ALA A 73 2.17 -23.24 17.93
CA ALA A 73 3.48 -23.77 17.56
C ALA A 73 4.04 -24.72 18.62
N TYR A 74 4.04 -24.32 19.90
CA TYR A 74 4.70 -25.06 20.98
C TYR A 74 3.75 -25.91 21.82
N GLY A 75 2.45 -25.58 21.85
CA GLY A 75 1.44 -26.33 22.58
C GLY A 75 0.80 -27.43 21.74
N PHE A 76 0.32 -27.07 20.58
CA PHE A 76 -0.37 -28.01 19.66
C PHE A 76 0.53 -28.61 18.58
N HIS A 77 1.72 -28.06 18.35
CA HIS A 77 2.67 -28.51 17.32
C HIS A 77 2.10 -28.52 15.88
N ILE A 78 1.13 -27.65 15.60
CA ILE A 78 0.50 -27.53 14.27
C ILE A 78 1.11 -26.41 13.40
N GLN A 79 2.09 -25.70 13.94
CA GLN A 79 2.82 -24.64 13.23
C GLN A 79 4.32 -24.73 13.47
N ASN A 80 5.10 -24.14 12.56
CA ASN A 80 6.53 -24.05 12.72
C ASN A 80 6.89 -23.16 13.95
N PRO A 81 7.86 -23.61 14.78
CA PRO A 81 8.30 -22.87 15.98
C PRO A 81 8.77 -21.42 15.72
N TRP A 82 9.18 -21.08 14.51
CA TRP A 82 9.65 -19.75 14.13
C TRP A 82 8.53 -18.73 13.86
N VAL A 83 7.28 -19.19 13.66
CA VAL A 83 6.12 -18.34 13.29
C VAL A 83 5.90 -17.15 14.24
N PRO A 84 5.88 -17.31 15.59
CA PRO A 84 5.67 -16.18 16.48
C PRO A 84 6.73 -15.08 16.35
N PHE A 85 7.98 -15.47 16.13
CA PHE A 85 9.09 -14.53 15.98
C PHE A 85 9.06 -13.82 14.65
N ALA A 86 8.78 -14.55 13.56
CA ALA A 86 8.63 -13.98 12.23
C ALA A 86 7.49 -12.97 12.18
N PHE A 87 6.35 -13.30 12.80
CA PHE A 87 5.22 -12.38 12.94
C PHE A 87 5.62 -11.06 13.63
N LEU A 88 6.36 -11.13 14.73
CA LEU A 88 6.79 -9.94 15.47
C LEU A 88 7.76 -9.08 14.68
N THR A 89 8.73 -9.67 13.98
CA THR A 89 9.71 -8.91 13.18
C THR A 89 9.07 -8.22 12.00
N GLY A 90 8.17 -8.89 11.26
CA GLY A 90 7.43 -8.29 10.16
C GLY A 90 6.65 -7.05 10.58
N GLY A 91 5.96 -7.11 11.71
CA GLY A 91 5.27 -5.96 12.28
C GLY A 91 6.21 -4.85 12.73
N PHE A 92 7.34 -5.21 13.33
CA PHE A 92 8.34 -4.23 13.78
C PHE A 92 8.94 -3.45 12.59
N PHE A 93 9.41 -4.13 11.55
CA PHE A 93 10.02 -3.45 10.40
C PHE A 93 9.00 -2.64 9.58
N SER A 94 7.76 -3.13 9.45
CA SER A 94 6.67 -2.38 8.83
C SER A 94 6.36 -1.08 9.60
N GLY A 95 6.24 -1.17 10.93
CA GLY A 95 6.04 0.00 11.79
C GLY A 95 7.22 0.97 11.75
N LEU A 96 8.46 0.45 11.71
CA LEU A 96 9.66 1.27 11.60
C LEU A 96 9.71 2.03 10.27
N ALA A 97 9.33 1.40 9.16
CA ALA A 97 9.24 2.05 7.85
C ALA A 97 8.25 3.23 7.88
N GLY A 98 7.05 3.03 8.43
CA GLY A 98 6.06 4.09 8.62
C GLY A 98 6.56 5.23 9.53
N PHE A 99 7.23 4.89 10.63
CA PHE A 99 7.81 5.88 11.56
C PHE A 99 8.86 6.77 10.88
N VAL A 100 9.81 6.17 10.15
CA VAL A 100 10.87 6.92 9.44
C VAL A 100 10.27 7.82 8.37
N GLY A 101 9.28 7.31 7.62
CA GLY A 101 8.55 8.07 6.60
C GLY A 101 7.89 9.31 7.20
N MET A 102 7.05 9.14 8.22
CA MET A 102 6.35 10.23 8.91
C MET A 102 7.32 11.25 9.52
N LYS A 103 8.38 10.79 10.20
CA LYS A 103 9.39 11.68 10.77
C LYS A 103 10.08 12.52 9.69
N THR A 104 10.37 11.91 8.54
CA THR A 104 10.97 12.62 7.40
C THR A 104 10.02 13.66 6.84
N ALA A 105 8.76 13.30 6.59
CA ALA A 105 7.76 14.18 5.99
C ALA A 105 7.49 15.40 6.88
N THR A 106 7.29 15.20 8.19
CA THR A 106 7.08 16.30 9.14
C THR A 106 8.29 17.23 9.29
N CYS A 107 9.51 16.74 9.03
CA CYS A 107 10.71 17.58 8.99
C CYS A 107 10.91 18.25 7.64
N ALA A 108 10.35 17.70 6.56
CA ALA A 108 10.55 18.18 5.19
C ALA A 108 9.61 19.33 4.84
N SER A 109 8.37 19.35 5.33
CA SER A 109 7.30 20.27 4.87
C SER A 109 7.68 21.74 5.00
N SER A 110 8.10 22.21 6.20
CA SER A 110 8.54 23.59 6.41
C SER A 110 9.78 23.95 5.60
N ARG A 111 10.73 23.00 5.48
CA ARG A 111 11.93 23.17 4.65
C ARG A 111 11.60 23.30 3.18
N THR A 112 10.60 22.56 2.72
CA THR A 112 10.08 22.64 1.35
C THR A 112 9.42 24.00 1.10
N ALA A 113 8.56 24.49 2.00
CA ALA A 113 7.98 25.82 1.91
C ALA A 113 9.06 26.90 1.81
N ASN A 114 10.07 26.82 2.66
CA ASN A 114 11.21 27.76 2.61
C ASN A 114 12.07 27.62 1.34
N ALA A 115 12.19 26.41 0.78
CA ALA A 115 12.90 26.22 -0.49
C ALA A 115 12.09 26.78 -1.67
N VAL A 116 10.77 26.63 -1.66
CA VAL A 116 9.86 27.20 -2.67
C VAL A 116 9.92 28.72 -2.72
N SER A 117 10.12 29.40 -1.59
CA SER A 117 10.30 30.85 -1.57
C SER A 117 11.50 31.32 -2.40
N ARG A 118 12.53 30.45 -2.58
CA ARG A 118 13.69 30.71 -3.42
C ARG A 118 13.45 30.32 -4.89
N SER A 119 12.93 29.11 -5.12
CA SER A 119 12.56 28.64 -6.45
C SER A 119 11.68 27.39 -6.39
N LEU A 120 10.79 27.25 -7.38
CA LEU A 120 9.91 26.08 -7.52
C LEU A 120 10.72 24.78 -7.65
N ASN A 121 11.81 24.81 -8.43
CA ASN A 121 12.69 23.65 -8.63
C ASN A 121 13.40 23.22 -7.34
N ALA A 122 13.82 24.18 -6.51
CA ALA A 122 14.41 23.86 -5.19
C ALA A 122 13.42 23.14 -4.29
N GLY A 123 12.16 23.63 -4.26
CA GLY A 123 11.07 23.01 -3.51
C GLY A 123 10.75 21.59 -4.00
N LEU A 124 10.54 21.41 -5.30
CA LEU A 124 10.30 20.10 -5.91
C LEU A 124 11.42 19.09 -5.56
N LYS A 125 12.67 19.50 -5.76
CA LYS A 125 13.82 18.63 -5.51
C LYS A 125 13.93 18.22 -4.05
N LEU A 126 13.62 19.15 -3.13
CA LEU A 126 13.65 18.87 -1.69
C LEU A 126 12.54 17.92 -1.29
N ALA A 127 11.29 18.22 -1.68
CA ALA A 127 10.13 17.38 -1.38
C ALA A 127 10.27 15.96 -1.96
N PHE A 128 10.67 15.84 -3.23
CA PHE A 128 10.86 14.55 -3.89
C PHE A 128 11.97 13.71 -3.26
N ARG A 129 13.13 14.33 -2.93
CA ARG A 129 14.21 13.62 -2.23
C ARG A 129 13.83 13.22 -0.81
N SER A 130 13.01 14.02 -0.14
CA SER A 130 12.45 13.65 1.16
C SER A 130 11.47 12.48 1.05
N GLY A 131 10.63 12.45 0.02
CA GLY A 131 9.83 11.28 -0.33
C GLY A 131 10.69 10.04 -0.64
N ALA A 132 11.83 10.22 -1.31
CA ALA A 132 12.76 9.13 -1.60
C ALA A 132 13.39 8.51 -0.34
N VAL A 133 13.51 9.25 0.76
CA VAL A 133 13.91 8.68 2.06
C VAL A 133 12.95 7.56 2.46
N MET A 134 11.65 7.81 2.35
CA MET A 134 10.65 6.81 2.67
C MET A 134 10.71 5.61 1.73
N GLY A 135 10.73 5.85 0.41
CA GLY A 135 10.79 4.77 -0.58
C GLY A 135 11.99 3.85 -0.38
N LEU A 136 13.17 4.43 -0.19
CA LEU A 136 14.40 3.67 0.04
C LEU A 136 14.44 2.99 1.41
N THR A 137 13.82 3.57 2.44
CA THR A 137 13.68 2.94 3.76
C THR A 137 12.80 1.70 3.67
N VAL A 138 11.66 1.79 2.99
CA VAL A 138 10.73 0.66 2.82
C VAL A 138 11.39 -0.52 2.12
N VAL A 139 12.00 -0.29 0.95
CA VAL A 139 12.65 -1.38 0.20
C VAL A 139 13.91 -1.88 0.89
N GLY A 140 14.66 -1.00 1.56
CA GLY A 140 15.86 -1.36 2.31
C GLY A 140 15.56 -2.22 3.53
N LEU A 141 14.58 -1.84 4.35
CA LEU A 141 14.15 -2.63 5.51
C LEU A 141 13.52 -3.95 5.08
N GLY A 142 12.74 -3.97 3.99
CA GLY A 142 12.14 -5.20 3.45
C GLY A 142 13.20 -6.20 3.01
N LEU A 143 14.20 -5.79 2.24
CA LEU A 143 15.29 -6.67 1.83
C LEU A 143 16.18 -7.09 3.01
N LEU A 144 16.34 -6.23 4.00
CA LEU A 144 17.09 -6.55 5.22
C LEU A 144 16.39 -7.66 6.02
N ASP A 145 15.08 -7.53 6.25
CA ASP A 145 14.26 -8.52 6.98
C ASP A 145 14.26 -9.87 6.25
N ILE A 146 14.02 -9.86 4.94
CA ILE A 146 14.09 -11.05 4.09
C ILE A 146 15.49 -11.70 4.18
N SER A 147 16.55 -10.90 4.13
CA SER A 147 17.93 -11.43 4.21
C SER A 147 18.23 -12.05 5.55
N ILE A 148 17.83 -11.41 6.65
CA ILE A 148 18.04 -11.92 8.02
C ILE A 148 17.31 -13.27 8.17
N TRP A 149 16.03 -13.34 7.81
CA TRP A 149 15.24 -14.56 7.96
C TRP A 149 15.76 -15.69 7.07
N TYR A 150 16.15 -15.40 5.84
CA TYR A 150 16.74 -16.42 4.96
C TYR A 150 18.02 -17.02 5.54
N ILE A 151 18.92 -16.18 6.09
CA ILE A 151 20.16 -16.63 6.74
C ILE A 151 19.85 -17.45 7.99
N VAL A 152 18.99 -16.93 8.87
CA VAL A 152 18.64 -17.60 10.14
C VAL A 152 18.01 -18.95 9.87
N LEU A 153 17.01 -19.02 9.01
CA LEU A 153 16.34 -20.30 8.72
C LEU A 153 17.27 -21.29 8.01
N LYS A 154 18.13 -20.81 7.12
CA LYS A 154 19.13 -21.69 6.47
C LYS A 154 20.13 -22.29 7.45
N LEU A 155 20.40 -21.65 8.60
CA LEU A 155 21.30 -22.15 9.64
C LEU A 155 20.61 -23.12 10.60
N PHE A 156 19.32 -22.94 10.88
CA PHE A 156 18.63 -23.66 11.95
C PHE A 156 17.58 -24.66 11.46
N VAL A 157 17.11 -24.55 10.22
CA VAL A 157 16.13 -25.49 9.63
C VAL A 157 16.86 -26.51 8.77
N SER A 158 16.67 -27.78 9.07
CA SER A 158 17.18 -28.89 8.28
C SER A 158 16.15 -30.02 8.27
N ASP A 159 15.97 -30.62 7.10
CA ASP A 159 15.15 -31.81 6.87
C ASP A 159 16.02 -32.85 6.18
N PRO A 160 15.78 -34.15 6.37
CA PRO A 160 16.45 -35.24 5.62
C PRO A 160 16.36 -35.04 4.10
N ASN A 161 15.27 -34.48 3.61
CA ASN A 161 15.11 -34.11 2.21
C ASN A 161 15.49 -32.62 1.98
N PRO A 162 16.60 -32.33 1.27
CA PRO A 162 17.02 -30.95 1.01
C PRO A 162 15.98 -30.10 0.27
N SER A 163 15.17 -30.70 -0.61
CA SER A 163 14.08 -29.99 -1.30
C SER A 163 12.99 -29.56 -0.33
N GLN A 164 12.66 -30.41 0.65
CA GLN A 164 11.70 -30.07 1.70
C GLN A 164 12.24 -28.98 2.62
N THR A 165 13.53 -28.97 2.93
CA THR A 165 14.18 -27.89 3.69
C THR A 165 13.93 -26.53 3.05
N LEU A 166 14.09 -26.39 1.72
CA LEU A 166 13.89 -25.14 1.00
C LEU A 166 12.42 -24.70 1.02
N VAL A 167 11.48 -25.64 0.90
CA VAL A 167 10.04 -25.35 1.01
C VAL A 167 9.72 -24.86 2.42
N THR A 168 10.18 -25.56 3.46
CA THR A 168 9.95 -25.17 4.87
C THR A 168 10.53 -23.80 5.19
N ILE A 169 11.72 -23.47 4.69
CA ILE A 169 12.33 -22.13 4.86
C ILE A 169 11.43 -21.05 4.25
N THR A 170 11.04 -21.22 2.99
CA THR A 170 10.30 -20.18 2.26
C THR A 170 8.87 -20.00 2.78
N THR A 171 8.18 -21.06 3.18
CA THR A 171 6.85 -20.99 3.78
C THR A 171 6.90 -20.41 5.19
N THR A 172 7.91 -20.75 5.99
CA THR A 172 8.13 -20.10 7.30
C THR A 172 8.35 -18.59 7.13
N MET A 173 9.12 -18.18 6.12
CA MET A 173 9.32 -16.76 5.83
C MET A 173 8.02 -16.03 5.46
N LEU A 174 7.06 -16.67 4.82
CA LEU A 174 5.75 -16.05 4.53
C LEU A 174 5.05 -15.55 5.80
N THR A 175 5.28 -16.18 6.94
CA THR A 175 4.59 -15.83 8.17
C THR A 175 4.97 -14.45 8.73
N PHE A 176 6.16 -13.92 8.42
CA PHE A 176 6.46 -12.53 8.77
C PHE A 176 5.61 -11.55 7.95
N GLY A 177 5.19 -11.92 6.75
CA GLY A 177 4.22 -11.15 5.96
C GLY A 177 2.91 -10.88 6.70
N MET A 178 2.43 -11.83 7.51
CA MET A 178 1.24 -11.59 8.35
C MET A 178 1.47 -10.48 9.38
N GLY A 179 2.64 -10.42 10.01
CA GLY A 179 3.00 -9.34 10.92
C GLY A 179 3.01 -7.99 10.22
N ALA A 180 3.64 -7.93 9.04
CA ALA A 180 3.66 -6.73 8.21
C ALA A 180 2.25 -6.30 7.78
N SER A 181 1.39 -7.24 7.33
CA SER A 181 0.00 -6.98 6.93
C SER A 181 -0.86 -6.48 8.09
N THR A 182 -0.68 -7.07 9.28
CA THR A 182 -1.42 -6.64 10.48
C THR A 182 -1.02 -5.21 10.85
N GLN A 183 0.28 -4.89 10.89
CA GLN A 183 0.77 -3.53 11.16
C GLN A 183 0.26 -2.54 10.10
N ALA A 184 0.33 -2.91 8.82
CA ALA A 184 -0.12 -2.08 7.72
C ALA A 184 -1.62 -1.77 7.81
N LEU A 185 -2.45 -2.76 8.15
CA LEU A 185 -3.90 -2.56 8.31
C LEU A 185 -4.20 -1.53 9.40
N PHE A 186 -3.62 -1.70 10.60
CA PHE A 186 -3.82 -0.74 11.70
C PHE A 186 -3.31 0.65 11.35
N ALA A 187 -2.14 0.75 10.69
CA ALA A 187 -1.57 2.02 10.28
C ALA A 187 -2.45 2.71 9.22
N ARG A 188 -2.92 1.97 8.22
CA ARG A 188 -3.70 2.54 7.10
C ARG A 188 -5.13 2.89 7.50
N VAL A 189 -5.83 2.00 8.20
CA VAL A 189 -7.20 2.26 8.67
C VAL A 189 -7.20 3.36 9.73
N GLY A 190 -6.33 3.26 10.74
CA GLY A 190 -6.24 4.27 11.80
C GLY A 190 -5.79 5.62 11.27
N GLY A 191 -4.75 5.66 10.43
CA GLY A 191 -4.27 6.88 9.79
C GLY A 191 -5.33 7.53 8.90
N GLY A 192 -6.00 6.73 8.04
CA GLY A 192 -7.05 7.23 7.15
C GLY A 192 -8.28 7.78 7.89
N ILE A 193 -8.71 7.11 8.98
CA ILE A 193 -9.79 7.63 9.83
C ILE A 193 -9.37 8.95 10.50
N TYR A 194 -8.13 9.01 11.00
CA TYR A 194 -7.59 10.23 11.61
C TYR A 194 -7.60 11.40 10.63
N THR A 195 -6.95 11.22 9.46
CA THR A 195 -6.80 12.24 8.42
C THR A 195 -8.15 12.76 7.99
N LYS A 196 -9.06 11.86 7.61
CA LYS A 196 -10.34 12.29 7.04
C LYS A 196 -11.35 12.80 8.09
N ALA A 197 -11.18 12.45 9.35
CA ALA A 197 -11.94 13.11 10.42
C ALA A 197 -11.50 14.57 10.63
N ALA A 198 -10.21 14.86 10.53
CA ALA A 198 -9.66 16.21 10.65
C ALA A 198 -10.01 17.06 9.43
N ASP A 199 -9.79 16.54 8.23
CA ASP A 199 -10.05 17.18 6.95
C ASP A 199 -11.55 17.55 6.79
N VAL A 200 -12.47 16.60 6.97
CA VAL A 200 -13.92 16.88 6.95
C VAL A 200 -14.32 17.93 7.98
N GLY A 201 -13.70 17.90 9.18
CA GLY A 201 -13.92 18.91 10.21
C GLY A 201 -13.43 20.29 9.80
N ALA A 202 -12.24 20.37 9.18
CA ALA A 202 -11.66 21.60 8.67
C ALA A 202 -12.48 22.17 7.51
N ASP A 203 -12.90 21.33 6.57
CA ASP A 203 -13.59 21.72 5.36
C ASP A 203 -15.03 22.17 5.62
N ILE A 204 -15.84 21.34 6.29
CA ILE A 204 -17.26 21.68 6.51
C ILE A 204 -17.40 22.94 7.33
N VAL A 205 -16.71 23.04 8.46
CA VAL A 205 -16.88 24.19 9.36
C VAL A 205 -16.06 25.39 8.92
N GLY A 206 -14.82 25.18 8.48
CA GLY A 206 -13.93 26.26 8.05
C GLY A 206 -14.35 26.86 6.71
N LYS A 207 -14.35 26.03 5.64
CA LYS A 207 -14.57 26.51 4.27
C LYS A 207 -16.05 26.79 3.96
N VAL A 208 -16.95 25.89 4.42
CA VAL A 208 -18.38 25.98 4.03
C VAL A 208 -19.19 26.87 4.98
N GLU A 209 -19.01 26.71 6.32
CA GLU A 209 -19.81 27.47 7.31
C GLU A 209 -19.20 28.81 7.67
N ALA A 210 -17.88 28.89 7.89
CA ALA A 210 -17.18 30.10 8.34
C ALA A 210 -16.58 30.92 7.19
N ASP A 211 -16.57 30.38 5.96
CA ASP A 211 -16.05 31.04 4.74
C ASP A 211 -14.58 31.52 4.88
N ILE A 212 -13.76 30.77 5.63
CA ILE A 212 -12.33 31.04 5.79
C ILE A 212 -11.52 30.19 4.80
N PRO A 213 -10.37 30.72 4.32
CA PRO A 213 -9.53 30.00 3.37
C PRO A 213 -9.04 28.65 3.90
N GLU A 214 -8.63 27.78 2.98
CA GLU A 214 -7.91 26.54 3.29
C GLU A 214 -6.61 26.85 4.03
N ASP A 215 -6.22 26.00 4.99
CA ASP A 215 -5.04 26.17 5.83
C ASP A 215 -4.99 27.49 6.63
N ASP A 216 -6.11 28.11 6.88
CA ASP A 216 -6.14 29.33 7.67
C ASP A 216 -5.80 29.04 9.15
N PRO A 217 -4.88 29.80 9.77
CA PRO A 217 -4.50 29.59 11.18
C PRO A 217 -5.66 29.80 12.17
N ARG A 218 -6.76 30.40 11.76
CA ARG A 218 -7.98 30.55 12.57
C ARG A 218 -8.80 29.26 12.66
N ASN A 219 -8.60 28.32 11.75
CA ASN A 219 -9.32 27.04 11.79
C ASN A 219 -8.68 26.08 12.81
N PRO A 220 -9.41 25.66 13.85
CA PRO A 220 -8.87 24.77 14.89
C PRO A 220 -8.40 23.40 14.37
N ALA A 221 -8.96 22.92 13.27
CA ALA A 221 -8.67 21.61 12.73
C ALA A 221 -7.44 21.57 11.81
N THR A 222 -6.93 22.72 11.32
CA THR A 222 -5.84 22.78 10.32
C THR A 222 -4.58 22.01 10.75
N ILE A 223 -4.15 22.12 12.01
CA ILE A 223 -2.99 21.33 12.49
C ILE A 223 -3.30 19.84 12.54
N ALA A 224 -4.51 19.46 12.94
CA ALA A 224 -4.91 18.05 12.95
C ALA A 224 -4.98 17.48 11.53
N ASP A 225 -5.39 18.26 10.55
CA ASP A 225 -5.43 17.93 9.13
C ASP A 225 -4.00 17.69 8.60
N ASN A 226 -3.10 18.66 8.77
CA ASN A 226 -1.68 18.52 8.41
C ASN A 226 -0.99 17.33 9.11
N VAL A 227 -1.35 17.00 10.35
CA VAL A 227 -0.88 15.78 11.02
C VAL A 227 -1.43 14.55 10.32
N GLY A 228 -2.69 14.61 9.90
CA GLY A 228 -3.39 13.53 9.23
C GLY A 228 -2.66 13.03 7.99
N ASP A 229 -2.28 13.92 7.09
CA ASP A 229 -1.56 13.57 5.86
C ASP A 229 -0.25 12.80 6.16
N ASN A 230 0.47 13.23 7.20
CA ASN A 230 1.71 12.57 7.61
C ASN A 230 1.48 11.17 8.21
N VAL A 231 0.41 10.97 8.97
CA VAL A 231 0.15 9.67 9.61
C VAL A 231 -0.68 8.73 8.73
N GLY A 232 -1.59 9.25 7.92
CA GLY A 232 -2.43 8.48 6.99
C GLY A 232 -1.71 8.14 5.70
N ASP A 233 -1.30 9.18 4.97
CA ASP A 233 -0.78 9.02 3.62
C ASP A 233 0.73 8.76 3.58
N VAL A 234 1.52 9.13 4.60
CA VAL A 234 2.93 8.75 4.65
C VAL A 234 3.15 7.49 5.49
N ALA A 235 2.85 7.51 6.79
CA ALA A 235 3.13 6.36 7.65
C ALA A 235 2.29 5.13 7.30
N GLY A 236 0.99 5.32 7.03
CA GLY A 236 0.08 4.23 6.64
C GLY A 236 0.46 3.60 5.32
N MET A 237 0.79 4.41 4.31
CA MET A 237 1.20 3.91 2.98
C MET A 237 2.58 3.25 3.02
N GLY A 238 3.52 3.75 3.85
CA GLY A 238 4.80 3.11 4.04
C GLY A 238 4.71 1.70 4.58
N ALA A 239 3.84 1.49 5.56
CA ALA A 239 3.57 0.17 6.11
C ALA A 239 2.88 -0.75 5.09
N ASP A 240 1.91 -0.25 4.30
CA ASP A 240 1.21 -0.99 3.25
C ASP A 240 2.17 -1.44 2.13
N LEU A 241 3.00 -0.53 1.64
CA LEU A 241 3.92 -0.87 0.55
C LEU A 241 5.11 -1.70 1.02
N TYR A 242 5.53 -1.60 2.29
CA TYR A 242 6.44 -2.56 2.90
C TYR A 242 5.87 -3.97 2.86
N GLU A 243 4.62 -4.13 3.28
CA GLU A 243 3.91 -5.41 3.26
C GLU A 243 3.76 -5.96 1.84
N SER A 244 3.36 -5.11 0.88
CA SER A 244 3.21 -5.50 -0.52
C SER A 244 4.53 -5.99 -1.14
N TYR A 245 5.61 -5.28 -0.85
CA TYR A 245 6.95 -5.60 -1.36
C TYR A 245 7.48 -6.92 -0.81
N CYS A 246 7.44 -7.07 0.51
CA CYS A 246 7.86 -8.30 1.16
C CYS A 246 6.96 -9.47 0.76
N GLY A 247 5.64 -9.28 0.80
CA GLY A 247 4.67 -10.31 0.45
C GLY A 247 4.84 -10.86 -0.97
N ALA A 248 5.09 -9.99 -1.96
CA ALA A 248 5.34 -10.44 -3.32
C ALA A 248 6.64 -11.25 -3.44
N ILE A 249 7.73 -10.81 -2.82
CA ILE A 249 9.02 -11.53 -2.85
C ILE A 249 8.88 -12.89 -2.17
N LEU A 250 8.28 -12.92 -0.97
CA LEU A 250 8.12 -14.14 -0.18
C LEU A 250 7.20 -15.17 -0.85
N ALA A 251 6.06 -14.72 -1.39
CA ALA A 251 5.16 -15.60 -2.12
C ALA A 251 5.85 -16.18 -3.36
N THR A 252 6.64 -15.37 -4.06
CA THR A 252 7.41 -15.83 -5.23
C THR A 252 8.49 -16.85 -4.83
N MET A 253 9.17 -16.62 -3.70
CA MET A 253 10.14 -17.58 -3.15
C MET A 253 9.48 -18.92 -2.80
N ALA A 254 8.34 -18.91 -2.12
CA ALA A 254 7.61 -20.11 -1.72
C ALA A 254 7.10 -20.88 -2.94
N LEU A 255 6.51 -20.19 -3.92
CA LEU A 255 6.08 -20.81 -5.18
C LEU A 255 7.25 -21.36 -5.99
N GLY A 256 8.38 -20.66 -6.01
CA GLY A 256 9.60 -21.12 -6.68
C GLY A 256 10.17 -22.39 -6.03
N ALA A 257 10.17 -22.46 -4.70
CA ALA A 257 10.58 -23.66 -3.98
C ALA A 257 9.67 -24.86 -4.28
N SER A 258 8.37 -24.63 -4.43
CA SER A 258 7.40 -25.67 -4.71
C SER A 258 7.35 -26.07 -6.20
N ALA A 259 7.41 -25.10 -7.12
CA ALA A 259 7.34 -25.35 -8.55
C ALA A 259 8.49 -26.20 -9.10
N PHE A 260 9.63 -26.18 -8.43
CA PHE A 260 10.83 -26.95 -8.80
C PHE A 260 11.20 -28.02 -7.75
N PHE A 261 10.20 -28.53 -7.02
CA PHE A 261 10.40 -29.55 -6.00
C PHE A 261 11.11 -30.78 -6.58
N GLY A 262 12.13 -31.31 -5.87
CA GLY A 262 12.96 -32.44 -6.31
C GLY A 262 14.27 -32.04 -7.03
N ASP A 263 14.36 -30.79 -7.54
CA ASP A 263 15.61 -30.22 -8.08
C ASP A 263 16.09 -29.04 -7.21
N THR A 264 16.93 -29.32 -6.23
CA THR A 264 17.45 -28.33 -5.28
C THR A 264 18.19 -27.16 -5.94
N ILE A 265 18.80 -27.41 -7.11
CA ILE A 265 19.50 -26.37 -7.86
C ILE A 265 18.48 -25.41 -8.49
N ALA A 266 17.45 -25.94 -9.15
CA ALA A 266 16.36 -25.15 -9.73
C ALA A 266 15.56 -24.42 -8.64
N GLN A 267 15.26 -25.08 -7.51
CA GLN A 267 14.63 -24.44 -6.36
C GLN A 267 15.44 -23.25 -5.85
N THR A 268 16.74 -23.41 -5.64
CA THR A 268 17.61 -22.34 -5.16
C THR A 268 17.63 -21.16 -6.14
N ARG A 269 17.66 -21.43 -7.46
CA ARG A 269 17.58 -20.39 -8.50
C ARG A 269 16.25 -19.63 -8.42
N ALA A 270 15.14 -20.38 -8.29
CA ALA A 270 13.80 -19.82 -8.23
C ALA A 270 13.56 -18.98 -6.95
N ILE A 271 14.16 -19.36 -5.83
CA ILE A 271 14.14 -18.59 -4.58
C ILE A 271 14.97 -17.30 -4.71
N LEU A 272 16.13 -17.35 -5.33
CA LEU A 272 17.02 -16.19 -5.45
C LEU A 272 16.54 -15.16 -6.49
N ALA A 273 15.83 -15.60 -7.54
CA ALA A 273 15.41 -14.72 -8.62
C ALA A 273 14.61 -13.50 -8.14
N PRO A 274 13.51 -13.62 -7.37
CA PRO A 274 12.75 -12.46 -6.90
C PRO A 274 13.58 -11.55 -5.99
N MET A 275 14.44 -12.12 -5.15
CA MET A 275 15.33 -11.33 -4.28
C MET A 275 16.34 -10.52 -5.10
N CYS A 276 16.93 -11.10 -6.15
CA CYS A 276 17.88 -10.41 -7.04
C CYS A 276 17.21 -9.32 -7.87
N ILE A 277 16.00 -9.56 -8.40
CA ILE A 277 15.22 -8.55 -9.12
C ILE A 277 14.94 -7.36 -8.21
N ALA A 278 14.47 -7.63 -6.99
CA ALA A 278 14.18 -6.61 -5.99
C ALA A 278 15.44 -5.84 -5.58
N ALA A 279 16.55 -6.51 -5.34
CA ALA A 279 17.83 -5.92 -4.97
C ALA A 279 18.38 -4.97 -6.06
N LEU A 280 18.34 -5.40 -7.32
CA LEU A 280 18.78 -4.55 -8.43
C LEU A 280 17.79 -3.42 -8.69
N GLY A 281 16.48 -3.66 -8.48
CA GLY A 281 15.45 -2.62 -8.50
C GLY A 281 15.76 -1.45 -7.56
N VAL A 282 16.32 -1.73 -6.38
CA VAL A 282 16.77 -0.68 -5.44
C VAL A 282 17.84 0.21 -6.07
N VAL A 283 18.90 -0.39 -6.62
CA VAL A 283 20.00 0.37 -7.22
C VAL A 283 19.50 1.21 -8.40
N LEU A 284 18.65 0.64 -9.23
CA LEU A 284 18.08 1.30 -10.40
C LEU A 284 17.06 2.38 -10.02
N SER A 285 16.35 2.23 -8.90
CA SER A 285 15.50 3.27 -8.32
C SER A 285 16.35 4.49 -7.87
N VAL A 286 17.50 4.27 -7.25
CA VAL A 286 18.43 5.37 -6.89
C VAL A 286 18.87 6.14 -8.14
N ILE A 287 19.20 5.45 -9.23
CA ILE A 287 19.53 6.10 -10.51
C ILE A 287 18.37 6.93 -11.03
N GLY A 288 17.14 6.37 -10.99
CA GLY A 288 15.90 7.06 -11.38
C GLY A 288 15.66 8.33 -10.56
N ILE A 289 15.88 8.27 -9.24
CA ILE A 289 15.73 9.43 -8.34
C ILE A 289 16.65 10.58 -8.75
N TYR A 290 17.89 10.31 -9.13
CA TYR A 290 18.82 11.35 -9.61
C TYR A 290 18.46 11.88 -11.00
N ALA A 291 17.68 11.15 -11.80
CA ALA A 291 17.22 11.58 -13.12
C ALA A 291 16.06 12.60 -13.05
N VAL A 292 15.38 12.72 -11.92
CA VAL A 292 14.29 13.70 -11.71
C VAL A 292 14.89 15.10 -11.61
N ARG A 293 14.70 15.89 -12.65
CA ARG A 293 15.17 17.29 -12.74
C ARG A 293 14.20 18.10 -13.59
N THR A 294 13.95 19.35 -13.19
CA THR A 294 13.12 20.29 -13.94
C THR A 294 13.83 21.64 -14.12
N LYS A 295 13.26 22.50 -14.96
CA LYS A 295 13.75 23.87 -15.20
C LYS A 295 12.90 24.87 -14.41
N GLU A 296 13.44 26.07 -14.17
CA GLU A 296 12.64 27.16 -13.60
C GLU A 296 11.50 27.54 -14.57
N GLY A 297 10.33 27.86 -14.00
CA GLY A 297 9.14 28.20 -14.79
C GLY A 297 8.49 27.03 -15.52
N ALA A 298 8.77 25.79 -15.10
CA ALA A 298 8.16 24.60 -15.66
C ALA A 298 6.64 24.55 -15.39
N SER A 299 5.87 24.13 -16.40
CA SER A 299 4.45 23.87 -16.27
C SER A 299 4.18 22.61 -15.45
N LEU A 300 2.94 22.42 -14.95
CA LEU A 300 2.52 21.19 -14.27
C LEU A 300 2.80 19.93 -15.10
N GLN A 301 2.58 20.00 -16.43
CA GLN A 301 2.87 18.90 -17.35
C GLN A 301 4.39 18.60 -17.45
N ASP A 302 5.24 19.63 -17.41
CA ASP A 302 6.69 19.44 -17.40
C ASP A 302 7.16 18.80 -16.09
N LEU A 303 6.53 19.17 -14.96
CA LEU A 303 6.81 18.60 -13.65
C LEU A 303 6.40 17.11 -13.61
N LEU A 304 5.18 16.77 -14.04
CA LEU A 304 4.71 15.38 -14.19
C LEU A 304 5.63 14.58 -15.12
N GLY A 305 6.02 15.18 -16.24
CA GLY A 305 6.96 14.59 -17.18
C GLY A 305 8.35 14.32 -16.58
N SER A 306 8.79 15.16 -15.64
CA SER A 306 10.08 14.98 -14.94
C SER A 306 10.01 13.79 -13.96
N LEU A 307 8.95 13.67 -13.17
CA LEU A 307 8.76 12.54 -12.27
C LEU A 307 8.59 11.22 -13.05
N SER A 308 7.77 11.23 -14.09
CA SER A 308 7.58 10.06 -14.97
C SER A 308 8.86 9.63 -15.69
N ARG A 309 9.78 10.55 -16.03
CA ARG A 309 11.09 10.19 -16.59
C ARG A 309 11.93 9.37 -15.63
N GLY A 310 11.95 9.72 -14.35
CA GLY A 310 12.67 8.96 -13.33
C GLY A 310 12.12 7.54 -13.16
N THR A 311 10.81 7.40 -13.03
CA THR A 311 10.16 6.10 -12.87
C THR A 311 10.29 5.23 -14.12
N ASN A 312 10.08 5.80 -15.31
CA ASN A 312 10.20 5.07 -16.57
C ASN A 312 11.64 4.65 -16.88
N LEU A 313 12.64 5.51 -16.53
CA LEU A 313 14.05 5.13 -16.65
C LEU A 313 14.39 3.94 -15.76
N SER A 314 13.96 3.97 -14.50
CA SER A 314 14.13 2.85 -13.56
C SER A 314 13.48 1.58 -14.10
N ALA A 315 12.22 1.65 -14.53
CA ALA A 315 11.49 0.52 -15.11
C ALA A 315 12.18 -0.05 -16.36
N GLY A 316 12.62 0.82 -17.28
CA GLY A 316 13.34 0.41 -18.49
C GLY A 316 14.67 -0.28 -18.19
N LEU A 317 15.43 0.23 -17.23
CA LEU A 317 16.67 -0.40 -16.79
C LEU A 317 16.43 -1.76 -16.13
N ILE A 318 15.40 -1.88 -15.28
CA ILE A 318 15.01 -3.16 -14.66
C ILE A 318 14.60 -4.17 -15.73
N ALA A 319 13.82 -3.76 -16.72
CA ALA A 319 13.45 -4.62 -17.85
C ALA A 319 14.69 -5.20 -18.57
N VAL A 320 15.69 -4.38 -18.84
CA VAL A 320 16.94 -4.83 -19.49
C VAL A 320 17.74 -5.75 -18.57
N VAL A 321 17.93 -5.35 -17.29
CA VAL A 321 18.76 -6.09 -16.34
C VAL A 321 18.13 -7.43 -15.98
N SER A 322 16.80 -7.58 -16.03
CA SER A 322 16.11 -8.84 -15.75
C SER A 322 16.58 -9.98 -16.66
N PHE A 323 16.90 -9.71 -17.94
CA PHE A 323 17.48 -10.72 -18.85
C PHE A 323 18.83 -11.22 -18.34
N GLY A 324 19.67 -10.33 -17.83
CA GLY A 324 20.96 -10.69 -17.24
C GLY A 324 20.80 -11.53 -15.97
N ILE A 325 19.84 -11.19 -15.11
CA ILE A 325 19.60 -11.92 -13.85
C ILE A 325 19.21 -13.38 -14.15
N PHE A 326 18.20 -13.61 -14.97
CA PHE A 326 17.74 -14.98 -15.27
C PHE A 326 18.78 -15.78 -16.06
N TYR A 327 19.55 -15.14 -16.93
CA TYR A 327 20.65 -15.77 -17.63
C TYR A 327 21.77 -16.22 -16.66
N VAL A 328 22.21 -15.35 -15.75
CA VAL A 328 23.26 -15.65 -14.75
C VAL A 328 22.80 -16.70 -13.75
N LEU A 329 21.52 -16.68 -13.37
CA LEU A 329 20.93 -17.73 -12.53
C LEU A 329 20.84 -19.08 -13.26
N GLY A 330 20.94 -19.12 -14.60
CA GLY A 330 21.00 -20.33 -15.41
C GLY A 330 19.65 -20.98 -15.64
N PHE A 331 18.57 -20.17 -15.77
CA PHE A 331 17.28 -20.68 -16.21
C PHE A 331 17.31 -21.03 -17.69
N SER A 332 16.74 -22.15 -18.08
CA SER A 332 16.62 -22.54 -19.49
C SER A 332 15.71 -21.63 -20.30
N ASN A 333 14.65 -21.14 -19.66
CA ASN A 333 13.68 -20.20 -20.23
C ASN A 333 13.90 -18.74 -19.75
N TRP A 334 15.16 -18.35 -19.54
CA TRP A 334 15.56 -17.05 -18.96
C TRP A 334 14.90 -15.85 -19.65
N TRP A 335 14.78 -15.86 -20.98
CA TRP A 335 14.17 -14.74 -21.70
C TRP A 335 12.65 -14.67 -21.52
N MET A 336 11.96 -15.82 -21.36
CA MET A 336 10.52 -15.86 -21.10
C MET A 336 10.17 -15.35 -19.70
N LEU A 337 10.95 -15.74 -18.69
CA LEU A 337 10.78 -15.23 -17.32
C LEU A 337 11.09 -13.73 -17.24
N SER A 338 12.04 -13.25 -18.03
CA SER A 338 12.29 -11.79 -18.14
C SER A 338 11.09 -11.05 -18.75
N LEU A 339 10.38 -11.65 -19.70
CA LEU A 339 9.13 -11.10 -20.22
C LEU A 339 8.05 -11.02 -19.14
N SER A 340 7.98 -11.97 -18.20
CA SER A 340 7.05 -11.88 -17.05
C SER A 340 7.34 -10.65 -16.19
N VAL A 341 8.62 -10.33 -15.91
CA VAL A 341 9.01 -9.06 -15.26
C VAL A 341 8.51 -7.86 -16.03
N ILE A 342 8.72 -7.86 -17.35
CA ILE A 342 8.32 -6.75 -18.24
C ILE A 342 6.79 -6.58 -18.23
N PHE A 343 6.01 -7.66 -18.26
CA PHE A 343 4.55 -7.56 -18.17
C PHE A 343 4.10 -6.96 -16.84
N GLY A 344 4.76 -7.27 -15.73
CA GLY A 344 4.53 -6.61 -14.45
C GLY A 344 4.81 -5.11 -14.51
N LEU A 345 5.99 -4.72 -15.01
CA LEU A 345 6.39 -3.31 -15.17
C LEU A 345 5.44 -2.54 -16.09
N VAL A 346 5.10 -3.09 -17.25
CA VAL A 346 4.19 -2.48 -18.22
C VAL A 346 2.80 -2.33 -17.63
N SER A 347 2.31 -3.31 -16.87
CA SER A 347 1.02 -3.23 -16.20
C SER A 347 0.99 -2.08 -15.19
N GLY A 348 2.06 -1.88 -14.42
CA GLY A 348 2.18 -0.74 -13.50
C GLY A 348 2.11 0.60 -14.23
N VAL A 349 2.81 0.73 -15.37
CA VAL A 349 2.77 1.94 -16.20
C VAL A 349 1.38 2.18 -16.80
N ILE A 350 0.72 1.15 -17.34
CA ILE A 350 -0.62 1.27 -17.94
C ILE A 350 -1.64 1.67 -16.88
N ILE A 351 -1.63 1.02 -15.70
CA ILE A 351 -2.55 1.34 -14.61
C ILE A 351 -2.32 2.76 -14.11
N GLY A 352 -1.05 3.17 -13.94
CA GLY A 352 -0.72 4.54 -13.56
C GLY A 352 -1.23 5.56 -14.55
N LYS A 353 -1.05 5.33 -15.85
CA LYS A 353 -1.55 6.23 -16.91
C LYS A 353 -3.09 6.23 -17.02
N ALA A 354 -3.73 5.10 -16.80
CA ALA A 354 -5.19 5.02 -16.76
C ALA A 354 -5.74 5.82 -15.55
N THR A 355 -5.12 5.67 -14.38
CA THR A 355 -5.49 6.45 -13.20
C THR A 355 -5.30 7.94 -13.44
N GLU A 356 -4.14 8.37 -13.96
CA GLU A 356 -3.88 9.77 -14.34
C GLU A 356 -4.97 10.31 -15.29
N TYR A 357 -5.34 9.53 -16.32
CA TYR A 357 -6.36 9.94 -17.27
C TYR A 357 -7.74 10.16 -16.66
N TYR A 358 -8.14 9.30 -15.70
CA TYR A 358 -9.45 9.40 -15.08
C TYR A 358 -9.50 10.35 -13.88
N THR A 359 -8.38 10.66 -13.26
CA THR A 359 -8.34 11.48 -12.03
C THR A 359 -7.77 12.88 -12.22
N SER A 360 -6.88 13.11 -13.18
CA SER A 360 -6.27 14.42 -13.35
C SER A 360 -7.20 15.41 -14.05
N HIS A 361 -7.26 16.65 -13.56
CA HIS A 361 -8.01 17.74 -14.15
C HIS A 361 -7.48 18.21 -15.53
N SER A 362 -6.29 17.76 -15.93
CA SER A 362 -5.76 17.98 -17.28
C SER A 362 -6.54 17.22 -18.36
N TYR A 363 -7.37 16.25 -17.99
CA TYR A 363 -8.10 15.40 -18.93
C TYR A 363 -9.62 15.58 -18.85
N LYS A 364 -10.26 15.27 -19.98
CA LYS A 364 -11.73 15.43 -20.16
C LYS A 364 -12.62 14.74 -19.11
N PRO A 365 -12.31 13.52 -18.59
CA PRO A 365 -13.19 12.88 -17.62
C PRO A 365 -13.40 13.73 -16.36
N THR A 366 -12.34 14.23 -15.75
CA THR A 366 -12.41 15.10 -14.56
C THR A 366 -13.00 16.46 -14.85
N GLN A 367 -12.70 17.06 -16.04
CA GLN A 367 -13.31 18.32 -16.47
C GLN A 367 -14.82 18.20 -16.62
N LYS A 368 -15.33 17.11 -17.24
CA LYS A 368 -16.77 16.83 -17.33
C LYS A 368 -17.41 16.60 -15.96
N LEU A 369 -16.68 15.96 -15.03
CA LEU A 369 -17.12 15.83 -13.65
C LEU A 369 -17.29 17.21 -13.01
N ALA A 370 -16.31 18.10 -13.15
CA ALA A 370 -16.41 19.48 -12.66
C ALA A 370 -17.59 20.24 -13.31
N GLU A 371 -17.83 20.07 -14.62
CA GLU A 371 -18.98 20.68 -15.32
C GLU A 371 -20.34 20.26 -14.75
N SER A 372 -20.46 19.05 -14.17
CA SER A 372 -21.68 18.58 -13.53
C SER A 372 -22.06 19.41 -12.28
N ALA A 373 -21.10 20.17 -11.71
CA ALA A 373 -21.34 21.06 -10.59
C ALA A 373 -22.31 22.22 -10.91
N LYS A 374 -22.48 22.55 -12.19
CA LYS A 374 -23.48 23.54 -12.63
C LYS A 374 -24.91 23.18 -12.25
N THR A 375 -25.18 21.89 -12.05
CA THR A 375 -26.51 21.39 -11.64
C THR A 375 -26.61 21.08 -10.15
N GLY A 376 -25.50 21.13 -9.43
CA GLY A 376 -25.46 20.99 -7.98
C GLY A 376 -24.65 19.77 -7.49
N SER A 377 -24.53 19.62 -6.17
CA SER A 377 -23.70 18.61 -5.55
C SER A 377 -24.16 17.15 -5.82
N ALA A 378 -25.49 16.92 -5.93
CA ALA A 378 -26.00 15.59 -6.22
C ALA A 378 -25.49 15.02 -7.55
N THR A 379 -25.46 15.86 -8.58
CA THR A 379 -24.94 15.48 -9.90
C THR A 379 -23.43 15.28 -9.90
N VAL A 380 -22.68 16.03 -9.10
CA VAL A 380 -21.24 15.80 -8.89
C VAL A 380 -20.99 14.42 -8.27
N ILE A 381 -21.76 14.06 -7.25
CA ILE A 381 -21.63 12.75 -6.59
C ILE A 381 -21.94 11.62 -7.60
N ILE A 382 -23.08 11.69 -8.29
CA ILE A 382 -23.49 10.67 -9.27
C ILE A 382 -22.43 10.52 -10.39
N SER A 383 -21.97 11.67 -10.93
CA SER A 383 -21.00 11.67 -12.03
C SER A 383 -19.64 11.08 -11.62
N GLY A 384 -19.18 11.37 -10.40
CA GLY A 384 -17.92 10.81 -9.90
C GLY A 384 -18.00 9.32 -9.59
N MET A 385 -19.14 8.85 -9.06
CA MET A 385 -19.37 7.41 -8.92
C MET A 385 -19.36 6.70 -10.29
N GLY A 386 -20.06 7.26 -11.26
CA GLY A 386 -20.10 6.71 -12.62
C GLY A 386 -18.70 6.68 -13.27
N LEU A 387 -17.93 7.77 -13.13
CA LEU A 387 -16.56 7.86 -13.62
C LEU A 387 -15.66 6.80 -12.98
N GLY A 388 -15.72 6.65 -11.66
CA GLY A 388 -14.94 5.64 -10.94
C GLY A 388 -15.29 4.21 -11.36
N MET A 389 -16.58 3.88 -11.55
CA MET A 389 -17.01 2.57 -12.06
C MET A 389 -16.43 2.28 -13.44
N ILE A 390 -16.49 3.24 -14.36
CA ILE A 390 -15.93 3.09 -15.71
C ILE A 390 -14.41 2.93 -15.67
N SER A 391 -13.74 3.64 -14.78
CA SER A 391 -12.28 3.61 -14.67
C SER A 391 -11.70 2.26 -14.27
N THR A 392 -12.51 1.34 -13.72
CA THR A 392 -12.07 0.00 -13.34
C THR A 392 -11.70 -0.87 -14.54
N ALA A 393 -12.26 -0.58 -15.71
CA ALA A 393 -12.13 -1.43 -16.89
C ALA A 393 -10.65 -1.61 -17.32
N VAL A 394 -9.89 -0.52 -17.42
CA VAL A 394 -8.50 -0.58 -17.87
C VAL A 394 -7.60 -1.33 -16.90
N PRO A 395 -7.58 -1.04 -15.59
CA PRO A 395 -6.78 -1.80 -14.63
C PRO A 395 -7.12 -3.29 -14.59
N VAL A 396 -8.41 -3.64 -14.60
CA VAL A 396 -8.85 -5.05 -14.55
C VAL A 396 -8.40 -5.81 -15.78
N VAL A 397 -8.62 -5.26 -17.00
CA VAL A 397 -8.16 -5.90 -18.23
C VAL A 397 -6.63 -6.00 -18.27
N THR A 398 -5.92 -4.96 -17.83
CA THR A 398 -4.45 -4.96 -17.79
C THR A 398 -3.91 -6.08 -16.90
N ILE A 399 -4.45 -6.23 -15.69
CA ILE A 399 -4.02 -7.31 -14.78
C ILE A 399 -4.40 -8.68 -15.34
N ALA A 400 -5.58 -8.85 -15.90
CA ALA A 400 -5.99 -10.11 -16.52
C ALA A 400 -5.06 -10.52 -17.68
N VAL A 401 -4.69 -9.59 -18.54
CA VAL A 401 -3.72 -9.83 -19.62
C VAL A 401 -2.33 -10.14 -19.07
N ALA A 402 -1.87 -9.41 -18.05
CA ALA A 402 -0.57 -9.66 -17.41
C ALA A 402 -0.51 -11.06 -16.78
N ILE A 403 -1.57 -11.50 -16.11
CA ILE A 403 -1.69 -12.85 -15.54
C ILE A 403 -1.53 -13.90 -16.64
N LEU A 404 -2.32 -13.79 -17.73
CA LEU A 404 -2.30 -14.77 -18.82
C LEU A 404 -0.93 -14.82 -19.52
N LEU A 405 -0.36 -13.66 -19.86
CA LEU A 405 0.92 -13.59 -20.56
C LEU A 405 2.08 -14.08 -19.69
N SER A 406 2.10 -13.73 -18.42
CA SER A 406 3.14 -14.19 -17.48
C SER A 406 3.05 -15.69 -17.23
N TYR A 407 1.83 -16.23 -17.12
CA TYR A 407 1.60 -17.67 -17.03
C TYR A 407 2.14 -18.39 -18.27
N LEU A 408 1.74 -17.96 -19.46
CA LEU A 408 2.16 -18.56 -20.74
C LEU A 408 3.69 -18.49 -20.93
N CYS A 409 4.31 -17.37 -20.58
CA CYS A 409 5.77 -17.27 -20.65
C CYS A 409 6.46 -18.27 -19.74
N ALA A 410 5.97 -18.43 -18.52
CA ALA A 410 6.60 -19.37 -17.56
C ALA A 410 6.42 -20.84 -17.96
N THR A 411 5.29 -21.17 -18.61
CA THR A 411 4.94 -22.55 -19.04
C THR A 411 5.37 -22.88 -20.48
N GLY A 412 6.07 -21.97 -21.17
CA GLY A 412 6.44 -22.18 -22.58
C GLY A 412 5.23 -22.22 -23.52
N PHE A 413 4.23 -21.36 -23.29
CA PHE A 413 2.98 -21.24 -24.02
C PHE A 413 2.06 -22.48 -23.94
N SER A 414 2.11 -23.18 -22.81
CA SER A 414 1.26 -24.35 -22.54
C SER A 414 0.29 -24.08 -21.38
N PHE A 415 -0.94 -24.61 -21.50
CA PHE A 415 -1.92 -24.68 -20.42
C PHE A 415 -1.98 -26.10 -19.79
N ASP A 416 -0.91 -26.88 -19.89
CA ASP A 416 -0.84 -28.19 -19.27
C ASP A 416 -1.03 -28.06 -17.75
N PRO A 417 -1.99 -28.77 -17.13
CA PRO A 417 -2.18 -28.78 -15.68
C PRO A 417 -0.92 -29.14 -14.88
N ALA A 418 -0.02 -29.94 -15.44
CA ALA A 418 1.26 -30.29 -14.78
C ALA A 418 2.20 -29.08 -14.61
N LEU A 419 2.00 -28.00 -15.39
CA LEU A 419 2.83 -26.80 -15.36
C LEU A 419 2.20 -25.64 -14.55
N ILE A 420 1.06 -25.87 -13.88
CA ILE A 420 0.35 -24.82 -13.13
C ILE A 420 1.25 -24.10 -12.11
N SER A 421 2.03 -24.87 -11.34
CA SER A 421 2.94 -24.29 -10.33
C SER A 421 3.99 -23.37 -10.97
N GLN A 422 4.53 -23.74 -12.14
CA GLN A 422 5.47 -22.90 -12.90
C GLN A 422 4.78 -21.65 -13.47
N GLY A 423 3.55 -21.80 -13.96
CA GLY A 423 2.73 -20.67 -14.44
C GLY A 423 2.43 -19.65 -13.34
N LEU A 424 2.07 -20.14 -12.16
CA LEU A 424 1.83 -19.29 -10.97
C LEU A 424 3.13 -18.61 -10.49
N TYR A 425 4.25 -19.30 -10.57
CA TYR A 425 5.57 -18.69 -10.34
C TYR A 425 5.84 -17.55 -11.34
N GLY A 426 5.51 -17.72 -12.61
CA GLY A 426 5.63 -16.64 -13.61
C GLY A 426 4.78 -15.42 -13.31
N ILE A 427 3.54 -15.62 -12.84
CA ILE A 427 2.66 -14.53 -12.40
C ILE A 427 3.25 -13.81 -11.19
N SER A 428 3.78 -14.56 -10.23
CA SER A 428 4.40 -13.99 -9.03
C SER A 428 5.68 -13.21 -9.36
N ILE A 429 6.47 -13.66 -10.34
CA ILE A 429 7.61 -12.90 -10.90
C ILE A 429 7.14 -11.58 -11.52
N ALA A 430 5.99 -11.52 -12.18
CA ALA A 430 5.43 -10.27 -12.69
C ALA A 430 5.05 -9.31 -11.54
N ALA A 431 4.51 -9.82 -10.43
CA ALA A 431 4.24 -9.01 -9.23
C ALA A 431 5.54 -8.38 -8.67
N VAL A 432 6.61 -9.18 -8.53
CA VAL A 432 7.92 -8.67 -8.11
C VAL A 432 8.50 -7.69 -9.12
N GLY A 433 8.33 -7.95 -10.42
CA GLY A 433 8.72 -7.05 -11.49
C GLY A 433 8.05 -5.68 -11.35
N MET A 434 6.74 -5.65 -11.16
CA MET A 434 6.00 -4.42 -10.92
C MET A 434 6.54 -3.68 -9.68
N LEU A 435 6.72 -4.35 -8.56
CA LEU A 435 7.18 -3.78 -7.30
C LEU A 435 8.69 -3.46 -7.27
N SER A 436 9.46 -3.89 -8.25
CA SER A 436 10.90 -3.60 -8.31
C SER A 436 11.23 -2.11 -8.48
N THR A 437 10.26 -1.30 -8.97
CA THR A 437 10.36 0.17 -9.04
C THR A 437 9.93 0.87 -7.76
N LEU A 438 9.54 0.13 -6.70
CA LEU A 438 8.89 0.70 -5.52
C LEU A 438 9.72 1.82 -4.86
N GLY A 439 11.04 1.72 -4.84
CA GLY A 439 11.91 2.72 -4.24
C GLY A 439 11.71 4.12 -4.80
N ILE A 440 11.51 4.25 -6.11
CA ILE A 440 11.22 5.53 -6.76
C ILE A 440 9.72 5.83 -6.82
N THR A 441 8.87 4.83 -6.99
CA THR A 441 7.41 5.02 -7.05
C THR A 441 6.89 5.56 -5.73
N LEU A 442 7.33 5.00 -4.60
CA LEU A 442 6.97 5.50 -3.28
C LEU A 442 7.56 6.90 -2.99
N ALA A 443 8.67 7.26 -3.64
CA ALA A 443 9.19 8.63 -3.54
C ALA A 443 8.24 9.65 -4.18
N THR A 444 7.58 9.30 -5.29
CA THR A 444 6.56 10.15 -5.93
C THR A 444 5.28 10.24 -5.13
N ASP A 445 4.94 9.18 -4.40
CA ASP A 445 3.77 9.12 -3.54
C ASP A 445 3.94 9.96 -2.27
N ALA A 446 5.01 9.73 -1.52
CA ALA A 446 5.32 10.47 -0.30
C ALA A 446 5.63 11.96 -0.55
N TYR A 447 5.93 12.34 -1.78
CA TYR A 447 6.08 13.73 -2.21
C TYR A 447 4.79 14.53 -1.99
N GLY A 448 3.61 13.96 -2.29
CA GLY A 448 2.31 14.64 -2.22
C GLY A 448 2.05 15.26 -0.85
N PRO A 449 1.97 14.47 0.23
CA PRO A 449 1.75 14.99 1.58
C PRO A 449 2.80 15.99 2.06
N ILE A 450 4.06 15.86 1.60
CA ILE A 450 5.12 16.82 1.92
C ILE A 450 4.85 18.17 1.24
N ALA A 451 4.38 18.16 -0.01
CA ALA A 451 4.08 19.37 -0.77
C ALA A 451 2.82 20.08 -0.24
N ASP A 452 1.78 19.30 0.09
CA ASP A 452 0.54 19.79 0.68
C ASP A 452 0.80 20.48 2.03
N ASN A 453 1.44 19.77 2.96
CA ASN A 453 1.84 20.34 4.24
C ASN A 453 2.82 21.54 4.13
N ALA A 454 3.58 21.65 3.04
CA ALA A 454 4.39 22.82 2.76
C ALA A 454 3.50 24.04 2.40
N GLY A 455 2.42 23.79 1.66
CA GLY A 455 1.36 24.78 1.38
C GLY A 455 0.68 25.25 2.66
N GLY A 456 0.28 24.31 3.52
CA GLY A 456 -0.32 24.62 4.83
C GLY A 456 0.62 25.44 5.71
N ASN A 457 1.91 25.07 5.79
CA ASN A 457 2.91 25.84 6.54
C ASN A 457 3.09 27.25 5.96
N ALA A 458 3.12 27.41 4.63
CA ALA A 458 3.24 28.71 3.98
C ALA A 458 2.03 29.60 4.28
N GLN A 459 0.81 29.08 4.20
CA GLN A 459 -0.43 29.81 4.49
C GLN A 459 -0.51 30.20 5.95
N MET A 460 -0.33 29.26 6.87
CA MET A 460 -0.41 29.51 8.32
C MET A 460 0.67 30.47 8.80
N SER A 461 1.82 30.52 8.12
CA SER A 461 2.93 31.41 8.46
C SER A 461 2.78 32.81 7.86
N GLY A 462 1.77 33.06 7.03
CA GLY A 462 1.56 34.34 6.36
C GLY A 462 2.68 34.70 5.39
N LEU A 463 3.23 33.73 4.64
CA LEU A 463 4.23 34.00 3.62
C LEU A 463 3.61 34.76 2.43
N ASP A 464 4.48 35.32 1.58
CA ASP A 464 4.07 36.00 0.36
C ASP A 464 3.10 35.11 -0.46
N PRO A 465 2.00 35.65 -0.99
CA PRO A 465 1.04 34.92 -1.82
C PRO A 465 1.66 34.21 -3.02
N GLU A 466 2.78 34.71 -3.57
CA GLU A 466 3.53 34.05 -4.64
C GLU A 466 4.11 32.71 -4.17
N VAL A 467 4.51 32.60 -2.90
CA VAL A 467 5.02 31.33 -2.34
C VAL A 467 3.87 30.32 -2.25
N ARG A 468 2.69 30.77 -1.80
CA ARG A 468 1.49 29.91 -1.75
C ARG A 468 1.12 29.40 -3.15
N GLN A 469 1.10 30.26 -4.16
CA GLN A 469 0.84 29.83 -5.55
C GLN A 469 1.83 28.76 -6.03
N LYS A 470 3.11 28.88 -5.68
CA LYS A 470 4.11 27.87 -6.04
C LYS A 470 3.91 26.56 -5.27
N THR A 471 3.53 26.61 -3.99
CA THR A 471 3.21 25.40 -3.23
C THR A 471 1.93 24.73 -3.74
N ASP A 472 0.91 25.49 -4.16
CA ASP A 472 -0.32 24.97 -4.77
C ASP A 472 -0.02 24.20 -6.08
N ILE A 473 0.95 24.65 -6.89
CA ILE A 473 1.41 23.91 -8.08
C ILE A 473 2.06 22.57 -7.68
N LEU A 474 2.87 22.57 -6.62
CA LEU A 474 3.49 21.35 -6.11
C LEU A 474 2.46 20.40 -5.51
N ASP A 475 1.45 20.90 -4.83
CA ASP A 475 0.36 20.12 -4.28
C ASP A 475 -0.51 19.50 -5.39
N ALA A 476 -0.90 20.26 -6.41
CA ALA A 476 -1.61 19.73 -7.58
C ALA A 476 -0.84 18.59 -8.29
N LEU A 477 0.50 18.72 -8.36
CA LEU A 477 1.38 17.65 -8.82
C LEU A 477 1.31 16.43 -7.87
N GLY A 478 1.33 16.68 -6.56
CA GLY A 478 1.27 15.68 -5.50
C GLY A 478 0.00 14.83 -5.56
N ASN A 479 -1.15 15.46 -5.72
CA ASN A 479 -2.43 14.76 -5.82
C ASN A 479 -2.51 13.83 -7.04
N THR A 480 -1.98 14.28 -8.19
CA THR A 480 -1.93 13.44 -9.40
C THR A 480 -0.98 12.25 -9.21
N THR A 481 0.19 12.47 -8.60
CA THR A 481 1.16 11.38 -8.36
C THR A 481 0.67 10.41 -7.28
N ALA A 482 0.05 10.89 -6.21
CA ALA A 482 -0.55 10.05 -5.17
C ALA A 482 -1.67 9.16 -5.72
N ALA A 483 -2.55 9.69 -6.59
CA ALA A 483 -3.57 8.88 -7.26
C ALA A 483 -2.93 7.77 -8.12
N THR A 484 -1.88 8.11 -8.87
CA THR A 484 -1.12 7.15 -9.70
C THR A 484 -0.46 6.06 -8.86
N GLY A 485 0.14 6.42 -7.74
CA GLY A 485 0.75 5.48 -6.80
C GLY A 485 -0.25 4.55 -6.13
N LYS A 486 -1.42 5.06 -5.76
CA LYS A 486 -2.53 4.22 -5.25
C LYS A 486 -2.98 3.21 -6.31
N GLY A 487 -3.11 3.61 -7.58
CA GLY A 487 -3.41 2.71 -8.69
C GLY A 487 -2.34 1.60 -8.85
N PHE A 488 -1.07 1.97 -8.78
CA PHE A 488 0.07 1.03 -8.79
C PHE A 488 0.01 0.05 -7.61
N ALA A 489 -0.23 0.55 -6.39
CA ALA A 489 -0.34 -0.28 -5.18
C ALA A 489 -1.49 -1.30 -5.29
N ILE A 490 -2.66 -0.88 -5.79
CA ILE A 490 -3.82 -1.74 -5.98
C ILE A 490 -3.54 -2.81 -7.05
N GLY A 491 -2.92 -2.46 -8.17
CA GLY A 491 -2.55 -3.41 -9.22
C GLY A 491 -1.52 -4.45 -8.77
N SER A 492 -0.49 -4.01 -8.05
CA SER A 492 0.53 -4.92 -7.49
C SER A 492 -0.05 -5.88 -6.45
N ALA A 493 -1.02 -5.41 -5.64
CA ALA A 493 -1.70 -6.26 -4.68
C ALA A 493 -2.54 -7.35 -5.34
N ALA A 494 -3.17 -7.07 -6.46
CA ALA A 494 -3.94 -8.08 -7.19
C ALA A 494 -3.04 -9.25 -7.67
N LEU A 495 -1.88 -8.95 -8.25
CA LEU A 495 -0.89 -9.97 -8.64
C LEU A 495 -0.32 -10.71 -7.42
N THR A 496 0.02 -9.99 -6.35
CA THR A 496 0.54 -10.56 -5.11
C THR A 496 -0.48 -11.47 -4.43
N ALA A 497 -1.75 -11.07 -4.39
CA ALA A 497 -2.81 -11.86 -3.76
C ALA A 497 -3.05 -13.20 -4.48
N LEU A 498 -2.90 -13.24 -5.82
CA LEU A 498 -2.94 -14.50 -6.56
C LEU A 498 -1.76 -15.41 -6.22
N ALA A 499 -0.57 -14.85 -6.07
CA ALA A 499 0.60 -15.58 -5.60
C ALA A 499 0.41 -16.12 -4.16
N LEU A 500 -0.19 -15.34 -3.28
CA LEU A 500 -0.51 -15.75 -1.91
C LEU A 500 -1.59 -16.84 -1.86
N LEU A 501 -2.60 -16.78 -2.73
CA LEU A 501 -3.59 -17.86 -2.86
C LEU A 501 -2.92 -19.20 -3.24
N ALA A 502 -2.00 -19.15 -4.20
CA ALA A 502 -1.22 -20.32 -4.58
C ALA A 502 -0.32 -20.81 -3.42
N SER A 503 0.30 -19.90 -2.68
CA SER A 503 1.09 -20.21 -1.48
C SER A 503 0.24 -20.82 -0.35
N TYR A 504 -1.03 -20.43 -0.23
CA TYR A 504 -1.97 -21.06 0.71
C TYR A 504 -2.17 -22.55 0.38
N ILE A 505 -2.30 -22.90 -0.91
CA ILE A 505 -2.42 -24.31 -1.33
C ILE A 505 -1.17 -25.10 -0.97
N GLU A 506 0.00 -24.53 -1.12
CA GLU A 506 1.26 -25.17 -0.72
C GLU A 506 1.34 -25.35 0.82
N GLU A 507 0.87 -24.39 1.59
CA GLU A 507 0.84 -24.49 3.05
C GLU A 507 -0.15 -25.57 3.53
N ILE A 508 -1.26 -25.78 2.82
CA ILE A 508 -2.17 -26.90 3.07
C ILE A 508 -1.45 -28.26 2.93
N LYS A 509 -0.54 -28.43 1.97
CA LYS A 509 0.26 -29.65 1.83
C LYS A 509 1.15 -29.89 3.05
N ILE A 510 1.84 -28.85 3.51
CA ILE A 510 2.68 -28.93 4.71
C ILE A 510 1.83 -29.27 5.94
N ALA A 511 0.67 -28.62 6.06
CA ALA A 511 -0.25 -28.88 7.15
C ALA A 511 -0.78 -30.31 7.16
N LEU A 512 -1.13 -30.87 6.01
CA LEU A 512 -1.55 -32.28 5.87
C LEU A 512 -0.47 -33.23 6.36
N HIS A 513 0.78 -32.99 5.98
CA HIS A 513 1.90 -33.82 6.43
C HIS A 513 2.10 -33.73 7.96
N HIS A 514 2.00 -32.52 8.55
CA HIS A 514 2.12 -32.34 10.00
C HIS A 514 1.00 -33.04 10.79
N VAL A 515 -0.19 -33.15 10.23
CA VAL A 515 -1.33 -33.84 10.86
C VAL A 515 -1.26 -35.38 10.64
N GLY A 516 -0.26 -35.85 9.91
CA GLY A 516 -0.02 -37.30 9.69
C GLY A 516 -0.74 -37.86 8.46
N HIS A 517 -1.19 -37.02 7.55
CA HIS A 517 -1.69 -37.44 6.25
C HIS A 517 -0.54 -37.44 5.24
N ASP A 518 0.14 -38.58 5.08
CA ASP A 518 1.26 -38.72 4.13
C ASP A 518 0.78 -39.03 2.71
N THR A 519 -0.46 -39.46 2.53
CA THR A 519 -1.04 -39.81 1.23
C THR A 519 -2.45 -39.26 1.07
N LEU A 520 -2.80 -38.90 -0.16
CA LEU A 520 -4.13 -38.45 -0.56
C LEU A 520 -4.77 -39.46 -1.50
N ALA A 521 -6.01 -39.85 -1.18
CA ALA A 521 -6.82 -40.66 -2.09
C ALA A 521 -7.63 -39.72 -3.02
N ILE A 522 -7.26 -39.71 -4.30
CA ILE A 522 -7.90 -38.84 -5.31
C ILE A 522 -8.50 -39.76 -6.38
N GLY A 523 -9.81 -40.01 -6.29
CA GLY A 523 -10.46 -41.02 -7.13
C GLY A 523 -9.80 -42.38 -6.95
N ASP A 524 -9.29 -42.99 -8.03
CA ASP A 524 -8.60 -44.26 -8.02
C ASP A 524 -7.07 -44.12 -7.80
N ARG A 525 -6.55 -42.91 -7.61
CA ARG A 525 -5.12 -42.64 -7.42
C ARG A 525 -4.79 -42.40 -5.95
N ILE A 526 -3.67 -42.91 -5.50
CA ILE A 526 -3.05 -42.54 -4.21
C ILE A 526 -1.83 -41.70 -4.54
N VAL A 527 -1.81 -40.44 -4.04
CA VAL A 527 -0.74 -39.47 -4.27
C VAL A 527 -0.05 -39.20 -2.95
N ASP A 528 1.28 -39.21 -2.93
CA ASP A 528 2.06 -38.77 -1.78
C ASP A 528 1.94 -37.25 -1.60
N VAL A 529 1.64 -36.80 -0.38
CA VAL A 529 1.41 -35.37 -0.06
C VAL A 529 2.64 -34.53 -0.38
N ALA A 530 3.86 -35.04 -0.12
CA ALA A 530 5.08 -34.27 -0.37
C ALA A 530 5.31 -34.00 -1.87
N SER A 531 4.86 -34.89 -2.74
CA SER A 531 4.96 -34.76 -4.19
C SER A 531 3.66 -34.27 -4.86
N ALA A 532 2.58 -34.11 -4.09
CA ALA A 532 1.30 -33.66 -4.62
C ALA A 532 1.43 -32.29 -5.29
N THR A 533 0.79 -32.15 -6.45
CA THR A 533 0.75 -30.90 -7.20
C THR A 533 -0.43 -30.03 -6.76
N ILE A 534 -0.44 -28.74 -7.12
CA ILE A 534 -1.59 -27.84 -6.89
C ILE A 534 -2.90 -28.46 -7.46
N PRO A 535 -2.93 -28.99 -8.70
CA PRO A 535 -4.11 -29.69 -9.21
C PRO A 535 -4.58 -30.87 -8.33
N ASP A 536 -3.66 -31.66 -7.77
CA ASP A 536 -4.03 -32.76 -6.90
C ASP A 536 -4.75 -32.29 -5.61
N ILE A 537 -4.27 -31.20 -5.00
CA ILE A 537 -4.92 -30.59 -3.83
C ILE A 537 -6.28 -29.99 -4.19
N VAL A 538 -6.36 -29.31 -5.34
CA VAL A 538 -7.62 -28.73 -5.85
C VAL A 538 -8.65 -29.83 -6.13
N GLU A 539 -8.24 -30.99 -6.69
CA GLU A 539 -9.09 -32.14 -6.93
C GLU A 539 -9.50 -32.80 -5.60
N PHE A 540 -8.56 -33.01 -4.69
CA PHE A 540 -8.83 -33.62 -3.37
C PHE A 540 -9.88 -32.84 -2.57
N TYR A 541 -9.76 -31.52 -2.50
CA TYR A 541 -10.73 -30.68 -1.79
C TYR A 541 -11.93 -30.30 -2.66
N GLN A 542 -12.02 -30.80 -3.90
CA GLN A 542 -13.08 -30.51 -4.85
C GLN A 542 -13.31 -29.00 -5.04
N VAL A 543 -12.22 -28.25 -5.24
CA VAL A 543 -12.28 -26.79 -5.40
C VAL A 543 -12.78 -26.45 -6.79
N ASN A 544 -14.09 -26.45 -6.93
CA ASN A 544 -14.78 -26.03 -8.16
C ASN A 544 -16.02 -25.21 -7.82
N LEU A 545 -16.53 -24.45 -8.76
CA LEU A 545 -17.67 -23.54 -8.55
C LEU A 545 -19.00 -24.25 -8.22
N MET A 546 -19.11 -25.54 -8.48
CA MET A 546 -20.29 -26.32 -8.12
C MET A 546 -20.26 -26.83 -6.67
N ASN A 547 -19.09 -26.77 -6.01
CA ASN A 547 -18.97 -27.10 -4.60
C ASN A 547 -19.56 -25.97 -3.74
N PRO A 548 -20.63 -26.26 -2.93
CA PRO A 548 -21.27 -25.23 -2.11
C PRO A 548 -20.31 -24.54 -1.13
N ARG A 549 -19.32 -25.26 -0.58
CA ARG A 549 -18.31 -24.66 0.33
C ARG A 549 -17.50 -23.59 -0.36
N VAL A 550 -17.06 -23.83 -1.61
CA VAL A 550 -16.33 -22.85 -2.44
C VAL A 550 -17.22 -21.67 -2.78
N LEU A 551 -18.45 -21.93 -3.24
CA LEU A 551 -19.39 -20.87 -3.65
C LEU A 551 -19.76 -19.95 -2.47
N VAL A 552 -20.03 -20.52 -1.30
CA VAL A 552 -20.28 -19.73 -0.08
C VAL A 552 -19.04 -18.95 0.31
N GLY A 553 -17.85 -19.54 0.21
CA GLY A 553 -16.58 -18.84 0.42
C GLY A 553 -16.45 -17.62 -0.49
N VAL A 554 -16.71 -17.76 -1.79
CA VAL A 554 -16.68 -16.65 -2.77
C VAL A 554 -17.63 -15.52 -2.36
N PHE A 555 -18.85 -15.85 -1.94
CA PHE A 555 -19.80 -14.83 -1.49
C PHE A 555 -19.34 -14.12 -0.22
N ILE A 556 -18.78 -14.84 0.75
CA ILE A 556 -18.23 -14.26 1.98
C ILE A 556 -17.05 -13.34 1.63
N GLY A 557 -16.13 -13.76 0.75
CA GLY A 557 -15.00 -12.95 0.32
C GLY A 557 -15.41 -11.66 -0.40
N ALA A 558 -16.36 -11.76 -1.32
CA ALA A 558 -16.92 -10.59 -2.00
C ALA A 558 -17.63 -9.66 -1.02
N MET A 559 -18.44 -10.21 -0.12
CA MET A 559 -19.10 -9.45 0.95
C MET A 559 -18.09 -8.72 1.84
N MET A 560 -16.97 -9.36 2.18
CA MET A 560 -15.95 -8.78 3.05
C MET A 560 -15.39 -7.47 2.51
N ALA A 561 -15.18 -7.35 1.21
CA ALA A 561 -14.72 -6.10 0.59
C ALA A 561 -15.71 -4.95 0.84
N PHE A 562 -17.02 -5.19 0.62
CA PHE A 562 -18.06 -4.19 0.83
C PHE A 562 -18.31 -3.90 2.31
N LEU A 563 -18.37 -4.94 3.15
CA LEU A 563 -18.57 -4.80 4.59
C LEU A 563 -17.46 -3.97 5.22
N PHE A 564 -16.21 -4.27 4.87
CA PHE A 564 -15.04 -3.56 5.36
C PHE A 564 -15.07 -2.08 4.95
N CYS A 565 -15.39 -1.79 3.69
CA CYS A 565 -15.56 -0.40 3.22
C CYS A 565 -16.68 0.32 3.96
N GLY A 566 -17.83 -0.29 4.12
CA GLY A 566 -18.94 0.29 4.86
C GLY A 566 -18.58 0.60 6.32
N LEU A 567 -17.84 -0.28 6.97
CA LEU A 567 -17.37 -0.08 8.35
C LEU A 567 -16.36 1.07 8.44
N THR A 568 -15.39 1.14 7.54
CA THR A 568 -14.36 2.21 7.53
C THR A 568 -14.96 3.57 7.17
N MET A 569 -15.88 3.63 6.22
CA MET A 569 -16.61 4.87 5.88
C MET A 569 -17.43 5.39 7.06
N ASN A 570 -18.20 4.50 7.70
CA ASN A 570 -18.97 4.87 8.88
C ASN A 570 -18.08 5.29 10.06
N ALA A 571 -16.89 4.69 10.18
CA ALA A 571 -15.90 5.05 11.18
C ALA A 571 -15.38 6.49 10.95
N VAL A 572 -15.03 6.83 9.70
CA VAL A 572 -14.66 8.21 9.32
C VAL A 572 -15.81 9.18 9.66
N GLY A 573 -17.04 8.86 9.26
CA GLY A 573 -18.20 9.71 9.55
C GLY A 573 -18.41 9.99 11.04
N ARG A 574 -18.28 8.96 11.90
CA ARG A 574 -18.40 9.13 13.36
C ARG A 574 -17.26 9.96 13.96
N ALA A 575 -16.04 9.77 13.47
CA ALA A 575 -14.88 10.53 13.94
C ALA A 575 -14.97 12.01 13.46
N ALA A 576 -15.34 12.23 12.20
CA ALA A 576 -15.56 13.55 11.63
C ALA A 576 -16.65 14.35 12.38
N GLN A 577 -17.75 13.68 12.78
CA GLN A 577 -18.83 14.33 13.52
C GLN A 577 -18.35 14.89 14.87
N LYS A 578 -17.42 14.21 15.55
CA LYS A 578 -16.79 14.70 16.79
C LYS A 578 -15.91 15.93 16.51
N MET A 579 -15.18 15.90 15.41
CA MET A 579 -14.31 17.01 14.98
C MET A 579 -15.14 18.25 14.63
N VAL A 580 -16.16 18.11 13.78
CA VAL A 580 -17.10 19.19 13.43
C VAL A 580 -17.70 19.84 14.68
N THR A 581 -18.11 19.03 15.65
CA THR A 581 -18.66 19.52 16.92
C THR A 581 -17.64 20.35 17.69
N GLU A 582 -16.40 19.90 17.76
CA GLU A 582 -15.32 20.61 18.46
C GLU A 582 -14.95 21.93 17.76
N VAL A 583 -14.81 21.94 16.44
CA VAL A 583 -14.49 23.15 15.68
C VAL A 583 -15.58 24.21 15.87
N ARG A 584 -16.87 23.79 15.77
CA ARG A 584 -18.01 24.69 16.04
C ARG A 584 -18.00 25.21 17.48
N ARG A 585 -17.65 24.36 18.47
CA ARG A 585 -17.52 24.77 19.87
C ARG A 585 -16.47 25.86 20.01
N GLN A 586 -15.29 25.67 19.43
CA GLN A 586 -14.19 26.64 19.53
C GLN A 586 -14.57 27.97 18.88
N PHE A 587 -15.18 27.98 17.70
CA PHE A 587 -15.64 29.23 17.05
C PHE A 587 -16.69 29.98 17.87
N LYS A 588 -17.53 29.27 18.64
CA LYS A 588 -18.56 29.86 19.50
C LYS A 588 -18.00 30.35 20.83
N GLU A 589 -17.12 29.59 21.47
CA GLU A 589 -16.71 29.84 22.85
C GLU A 589 -15.44 30.68 22.95
N ILE A 590 -14.49 30.56 22.03
CA ILE A 590 -13.23 31.31 22.04
C ILE A 590 -13.47 32.62 21.23
N LYS A 591 -13.73 33.68 21.96
CA LYS A 591 -13.92 35.00 21.36
C LYS A 591 -12.63 35.50 20.73
N GLY A 592 -12.71 36.00 19.48
CA GLY A 592 -11.54 36.52 18.77
C GLY A 592 -10.81 35.49 17.86
N ILE A 593 -11.23 34.22 17.79
CA ILE A 593 -10.69 33.29 16.83
C ILE A 593 -10.90 33.81 15.39
N LEU A 594 -12.14 34.13 15.00
CA LEU A 594 -12.46 34.53 13.63
C LEU A 594 -11.84 35.90 13.25
N THR A 595 -11.50 36.72 14.22
CA THR A 595 -10.78 37.99 14.01
C THR A 595 -9.27 37.83 14.03
N GLY A 596 -8.77 36.67 14.40
CA GLY A 596 -7.32 36.37 14.52
C GLY A 596 -6.68 36.93 15.80
N GLU A 597 -7.46 37.42 16.76
CA GLU A 597 -6.98 37.97 18.03
C GLU A 597 -6.55 36.84 19.02
N GLN A 598 -7.21 35.68 18.93
CA GLN A 598 -6.90 34.50 19.75
C GLN A 598 -6.64 33.30 18.86
N ARG A 599 -5.67 32.49 19.31
CA ARG A 599 -5.35 31.23 18.61
C ARG A 599 -6.33 30.13 19.01
N PRO A 600 -6.66 29.22 18.07
CA PRO A 600 -7.41 28.01 18.37
C PRO A 600 -6.67 27.05 19.31
N ASP A 601 -7.40 26.15 19.93
CA ASP A 601 -6.84 24.98 20.62
C ASP A 601 -6.63 23.83 19.63
N TYR A 602 -5.52 23.88 18.90
CA TYR A 602 -5.13 22.84 17.94
C TYR A 602 -4.91 21.47 18.60
N ALA A 603 -4.35 21.47 19.82
CA ALA A 603 -4.02 20.22 20.52
C ALA A 603 -5.28 19.39 20.80
N ARG A 604 -6.40 20.04 21.10
CA ARG A 604 -7.68 19.37 21.33
C ARG A 604 -8.22 18.69 20.08
N CYS A 605 -8.07 19.29 18.91
CA CYS A 605 -8.46 18.67 17.64
C CYS A 605 -7.59 17.45 17.31
N VAL A 606 -6.27 17.53 17.52
CA VAL A 606 -5.36 16.40 17.37
C VAL A 606 -5.72 15.26 18.32
N GLU A 607 -6.05 15.55 19.57
CA GLU A 607 -6.49 14.56 20.56
C GLU A 607 -7.76 13.84 20.13
N ILE A 608 -8.78 14.58 19.69
CA ILE A 608 -10.07 14.04 19.26
C ILE A 608 -9.91 13.12 18.05
N SER A 609 -9.15 13.54 17.02
CA SER A 609 -8.85 12.68 15.85
C SER A 609 -8.09 11.43 16.27
N THR A 610 -7.09 11.56 17.16
CA THR A 610 -6.31 10.42 17.67
C THR A 610 -7.19 9.38 18.37
N LEU A 611 -7.99 9.82 19.34
CA LEU A 611 -8.87 8.92 20.10
C LEU A 611 -9.96 8.33 19.22
N GLY A 612 -10.53 9.15 18.31
CA GLY A 612 -11.53 8.71 17.35
C GLY A 612 -10.98 7.60 16.44
N ALA A 613 -9.85 7.84 15.82
CA ALA A 613 -9.22 6.88 14.93
C ALA A 613 -8.94 5.54 15.62
N GLN A 614 -8.42 5.59 16.87
CA GLN A 614 -8.06 4.38 17.59
C GLN A 614 -9.25 3.55 18.04
N HIS A 615 -10.32 4.19 18.43
CA HIS A 615 -11.54 3.48 18.80
C HIS A 615 -12.19 2.83 17.55
N GLU A 616 -12.23 3.58 16.45
CA GLU A 616 -12.94 3.18 15.24
C GLU A 616 -12.19 2.15 14.38
N MET A 617 -10.86 2.08 14.44
CA MET A 617 -10.07 1.13 13.63
C MET A 617 -10.13 -0.32 14.14
N VAL A 618 -10.47 -0.55 15.42
CA VAL A 618 -10.38 -1.87 16.06
C VAL A 618 -11.33 -2.87 15.41
N PHE A 619 -12.58 -2.50 15.24
CA PHE A 619 -13.60 -3.42 14.76
C PHE A 619 -13.40 -3.87 13.30
N PRO A 620 -13.13 -2.99 12.32
CA PRO A 620 -12.79 -3.40 10.96
C PRO A 620 -11.55 -4.30 10.91
N SER A 621 -10.54 -4.00 11.73
CA SER A 621 -9.30 -4.79 11.75
C SER A 621 -9.49 -6.19 12.33
N ILE A 622 -10.29 -6.33 13.36
CA ILE A 622 -10.62 -7.65 13.94
C ILE A 622 -11.39 -8.52 12.93
N ILE A 623 -12.37 -7.97 12.23
CA ILE A 623 -13.15 -8.72 11.23
C ILE A 623 -12.25 -9.25 10.11
N ALA A 624 -11.29 -8.46 9.66
CA ALA A 624 -10.34 -8.86 8.61
C ALA A 624 -9.50 -10.09 9.00
N ILE A 625 -9.22 -10.28 10.30
CA ILE A 625 -8.49 -11.44 10.83
C ILE A 625 -9.43 -12.60 11.14
N VAL A 626 -10.57 -12.33 11.74
CA VAL A 626 -11.46 -13.36 12.28
C VAL A 626 -12.25 -14.09 11.19
N VAL A 627 -12.69 -13.38 10.14
CA VAL A 627 -13.52 -14.00 9.09
C VAL A 627 -12.79 -15.11 8.32
N PRO A 628 -11.52 -14.95 7.86
CA PRO A 628 -10.80 -16.06 7.25
C PRO A 628 -10.67 -17.28 8.17
N VAL A 629 -10.42 -17.06 9.46
CA VAL A 629 -10.31 -18.14 10.46
C VAL A 629 -11.62 -18.89 10.60
N ILE A 630 -12.72 -18.17 10.82
CA ILE A 630 -14.06 -18.80 10.94
C ILE A 630 -14.44 -19.54 9.65
N THR A 631 -14.13 -18.96 8.48
CA THR A 631 -14.39 -19.62 7.19
C THR A 631 -13.61 -20.93 7.08
N GLY A 632 -12.34 -20.94 7.49
CA GLY A 632 -11.51 -22.15 7.53
C GLY A 632 -12.09 -23.23 8.47
N LEU A 633 -12.52 -22.84 9.67
CA LEU A 633 -13.07 -23.77 10.65
C LEU A 633 -14.45 -24.34 10.23
N CYS A 634 -15.28 -23.53 9.56
CA CYS A 634 -16.66 -23.93 9.19
C CYS A 634 -16.75 -24.57 7.81
N LEU A 635 -15.97 -24.11 6.83
CA LEU A 635 -16.06 -24.53 5.43
C LEU A 635 -14.82 -25.29 4.94
N GLY A 636 -13.79 -25.43 5.79
CA GLY A 636 -12.53 -26.07 5.46
C GLY A 636 -11.70 -25.32 4.39
N ALA A 637 -10.66 -25.97 3.89
CA ALA A 637 -9.73 -25.39 2.92
C ALA A 637 -10.42 -24.94 1.61
N ALA A 638 -11.41 -25.68 1.14
CA ALA A 638 -12.19 -25.32 -0.06
C ALA A 638 -12.94 -23.99 0.12
N GLY A 639 -13.55 -23.77 1.30
CA GLY A 639 -14.23 -22.52 1.61
C GLY A 639 -13.28 -21.32 1.68
N VAL A 640 -12.08 -21.52 2.24
CA VAL A 640 -11.05 -20.47 2.29
C VAL A 640 -10.55 -20.11 0.88
N MET A 641 -10.34 -21.10 0.02
CA MET A 641 -9.96 -20.82 -1.38
C MET A 641 -11.04 -19.99 -2.09
N GLY A 642 -12.32 -20.30 -1.86
CA GLY A 642 -13.45 -19.48 -2.33
C GLY A 642 -13.42 -18.06 -1.75
N LEU A 643 -13.21 -17.91 -0.44
CA LEU A 643 -13.10 -16.62 0.25
C LEU A 643 -12.01 -15.73 -0.40
N LEU A 644 -10.84 -16.29 -0.63
CA LEU A 644 -9.70 -15.54 -1.19
C LEU A 644 -9.96 -15.10 -2.63
N VAL A 645 -10.57 -15.95 -3.45
CA VAL A 645 -10.95 -15.62 -4.84
C VAL A 645 -12.02 -14.52 -4.87
N GLY A 646 -13.06 -14.66 -4.05
CA GLY A 646 -14.14 -13.66 -3.96
C GLY A 646 -13.64 -12.32 -3.43
N GLY A 647 -12.81 -12.35 -2.38
CA GLY A 647 -12.17 -11.18 -1.79
C GLY A 647 -11.25 -10.46 -2.76
N LEU A 648 -10.45 -11.21 -3.52
CA LEU A 648 -9.56 -10.66 -4.55
C LEU A 648 -10.35 -9.97 -5.67
N GLY A 649 -11.33 -10.65 -6.26
CA GLY A 649 -12.08 -10.11 -7.40
C GLY A 649 -12.90 -8.86 -7.03
N ALA A 650 -13.67 -8.92 -5.94
CA ALA A 650 -14.48 -7.80 -5.49
C ALA A 650 -13.61 -6.68 -4.88
N GLY A 651 -12.62 -7.02 -4.08
CA GLY A 651 -11.77 -6.05 -3.40
C GLY A 651 -10.90 -5.26 -4.36
N PHE A 652 -10.31 -5.91 -5.37
CA PHE A 652 -9.51 -5.23 -6.39
C PHE A 652 -10.34 -4.22 -7.19
N THR A 653 -11.48 -4.64 -7.72
CA THR A 653 -12.35 -3.76 -8.51
C THR A 653 -12.92 -2.61 -7.69
N LEU A 654 -13.34 -2.89 -6.45
CA LEU A 654 -13.85 -1.87 -5.53
C LEU A 654 -12.76 -0.88 -5.12
N ALA A 655 -11.53 -1.33 -4.87
CA ALA A 655 -10.41 -0.45 -4.54
C ALA A 655 -10.09 0.53 -5.67
N VAL A 656 -10.03 0.06 -6.92
CA VAL A 656 -9.84 0.94 -8.09
C VAL A 656 -10.98 1.95 -8.21
N PHE A 657 -12.22 1.48 -8.09
CA PHE A 657 -13.40 2.36 -8.12
C PHE A 657 -13.31 3.48 -7.08
N LEU A 658 -13.05 3.13 -5.83
CA LEU A 658 -12.99 4.10 -4.73
C LEU A 658 -11.84 5.10 -4.90
N ALA A 659 -10.64 4.61 -5.21
CA ALA A 659 -9.48 5.47 -5.38
C ALA A 659 -9.65 6.46 -6.54
N ASN A 660 -10.16 6.00 -7.67
CA ASN A 660 -10.34 6.85 -8.85
C ASN A 660 -11.52 7.82 -8.73
N SER A 661 -12.63 7.41 -8.10
CA SER A 661 -13.74 8.33 -7.81
C SER A 661 -13.28 9.46 -6.89
N GLY A 662 -12.64 9.12 -5.78
CA GLY A 662 -12.16 10.10 -4.80
C GLY A 662 -11.14 11.06 -5.40
N GLY A 663 -10.14 10.54 -6.15
CA GLY A 663 -9.15 11.38 -6.83
C GLY A 663 -9.75 12.29 -7.92
N ALA A 664 -10.79 11.83 -8.60
CA ALA A 664 -11.47 12.63 -9.62
C ALA A 664 -12.28 13.80 -8.98
N TRP A 665 -12.95 13.56 -7.85
CA TRP A 665 -13.68 14.63 -7.14
C TRP A 665 -12.74 15.70 -6.60
N ASP A 666 -11.63 15.32 -5.99
CA ASP A 666 -10.62 16.25 -5.49
C ASP A 666 -10.07 17.12 -6.61
N ASN A 667 -9.62 16.50 -7.71
CA ASN A 667 -9.11 17.25 -8.85
C ASN A 667 -10.20 18.06 -9.61
N ALA A 668 -11.48 17.68 -9.52
CA ALA A 668 -12.58 18.50 -10.03
C ALA A 668 -12.75 19.78 -9.19
N LYS A 669 -12.59 19.70 -7.85
CA LYS A 669 -12.56 20.87 -6.96
C LYS A 669 -11.41 21.82 -7.37
N LYS A 670 -10.19 21.29 -7.50
CA LYS A 670 -9.00 22.05 -7.90
C LYS A 670 -9.16 22.71 -9.27
N TYR A 671 -9.79 22.04 -10.24
CA TYR A 671 -10.09 22.62 -11.54
C TYR A 671 -10.98 23.87 -11.43
N VAL A 672 -11.96 23.87 -10.53
CA VAL A 672 -12.80 25.06 -10.28
C VAL A 672 -11.98 26.13 -9.57
N GLU A 673 -11.16 25.79 -8.60
CA GLU A 673 -10.31 26.74 -7.83
C GLU A 673 -9.29 27.46 -8.71
N GLU A 674 -8.84 26.87 -9.81
CA GLU A 674 -7.98 27.48 -10.82
C GLU A 674 -8.68 28.60 -11.64
N GLY A 675 -9.94 28.88 -11.35
CA GLY A 675 -10.71 29.96 -11.99
C GLY A 675 -11.71 29.47 -13.04
N HIS A 676 -11.84 28.16 -13.26
CA HIS A 676 -12.87 27.60 -14.14
C HIS A 676 -14.25 27.61 -13.46
N LEU A 677 -15.31 27.65 -14.24
CA LEU A 677 -16.71 27.54 -13.78
C LEU A 677 -17.12 28.52 -12.69
N GLY A 678 -16.49 29.68 -12.64
CA GLY A 678 -16.77 30.76 -11.66
C GLY A 678 -15.72 30.89 -10.54
N GLY A 679 -14.76 29.97 -10.45
CA GLY A 679 -13.64 30.01 -9.51
C GLY A 679 -14.03 29.78 -8.05
N LYS A 680 -13.12 30.12 -7.14
CA LYS A 680 -13.31 29.98 -5.68
C LYS A 680 -14.57 30.72 -5.22
N ASN A 681 -15.26 30.17 -4.24
CA ASN A 681 -16.50 30.68 -3.63
C ASN A 681 -17.75 30.71 -4.54
N SER A 682 -17.66 30.18 -5.78
CA SER A 682 -18.84 30.01 -6.64
C SER A 682 -19.73 28.84 -6.18
N ASP A 683 -20.98 28.78 -6.66
CA ASP A 683 -21.86 27.63 -6.40
C ASP A 683 -21.28 26.32 -6.92
N CYS A 684 -20.57 26.38 -8.05
CA CYS A 684 -19.84 25.22 -8.58
C CYS A 684 -18.72 24.77 -7.65
N HIS A 685 -17.98 25.71 -7.05
CA HIS A 685 -16.95 25.40 -6.07
C HIS A 685 -17.54 24.70 -4.83
N LYS A 686 -18.61 25.24 -4.27
CA LYS A 686 -19.31 24.62 -3.14
C LYS A 686 -19.83 23.21 -3.45
N ALA A 687 -20.34 23.00 -4.66
CA ALA A 687 -20.80 21.69 -5.10
C ALA A 687 -19.63 20.70 -5.25
N THR A 688 -18.47 21.13 -5.75
CA THR A 688 -17.29 20.27 -5.88
C THR A 688 -16.63 19.98 -4.53
N ILE A 689 -16.64 20.89 -3.55
CA ILE A 689 -16.22 20.62 -2.16
C ILE A 689 -17.05 19.47 -1.56
N VAL A 690 -18.37 19.46 -1.76
CA VAL A 690 -19.22 18.35 -1.28
C VAL A 690 -18.81 17.03 -1.94
N GLY A 691 -18.48 17.04 -3.23
CA GLY A 691 -17.98 15.86 -3.95
C GLY A 691 -16.66 15.35 -3.38
N ASP A 692 -15.73 16.26 -3.12
CA ASP A 692 -14.42 15.96 -2.53
C ASP A 692 -14.57 15.37 -1.11
N THR A 693 -15.36 16.00 -0.25
CA THR A 693 -15.66 15.50 1.11
C THR A 693 -16.24 14.08 1.10
N VAL A 694 -17.08 13.71 0.10
CA VAL A 694 -17.57 12.35 -0.09
C VAL A 694 -16.45 11.43 -0.61
N GLY A 695 -15.58 11.94 -1.45
CA GLY A 695 -14.47 11.21 -2.08
C GLY A 695 -13.31 10.90 -1.14
N ASP A 696 -13.11 11.72 -0.13
CA ASP A 696 -11.99 11.60 0.81
C ASP A 696 -11.94 10.24 1.54
N PRO A 697 -13.02 9.76 2.17
CA PRO A 697 -13.03 8.42 2.74
C PRO A 697 -12.80 7.32 1.69
N PHE A 698 -13.18 7.55 0.42
CA PHE A 698 -12.98 6.61 -0.68
C PHE A 698 -11.51 6.46 -1.04
N LYS A 699 -10.83 7.60 -1.31
CA LYS A 699 -9.46 7.60 -1.85
C LYS A 699 -8.38 7.36 -0.78
N ASP A 700 -8.62 7.77 0.49
CA ASP A 700 -7.59 7.84 1.50
C ASP A 700 -7.78 6.85 2.66
N THR A 701 -9.00 6.31 2.85
CA THR A 701 -9.29 5.32 3.91
C THR A 701 -9.70 3.98 3.33
N SER A 702 -10.89 3.88 2.72
CA SER A 702 -11.47 2.60 2.34
C SER A 702 -10.77 1.96 1.14
N GLY A 703 -10.53 2.72 0.07
CA GLY A 703 -9.87 2.21 -1.14
C GLY A 703 -8.50 1.58 -0.88
N PRO A 704 -7.54 2.33 -0.31
CA PRO A 704 -6.22 1.78 0.01
C PRO A 704 -6.24 0.66 1.05
N SER A 705 -7.19 0.68 2.01
CA SER A 705 -7.29 -0.36 3.03
C SER A 705 -7.77 -1.71 2.48
N LEU A 706 -8.54 -1.72 1.37
CA LEU A 706 -8.90 -2.96 0.65
C LEU A 706 -7.69 -3.70 0.12
N ASN A 707 -6.69 -2.98 -0.32
CA ASN A 707 -5.40 -3.49 -0.77
C ASN A 707 -4.75 -4.40 0.30
N ILE A 708 -4.77 -3.91 1.53
CA ILE A 708 -4.23 -4.64 2.68
C ILE A 708 -5.18 -5.77 3.07
N LEU A 709 -6.50 -5.53 3.07
CA LEU A 709 -7.51 -6.54 3.42
C LEU A 709 -7.34 -7.82 2.59
N ILE A 710 -7.21 -7.70 1.26
CA ILE A 710 -7.07 -8.84 0.35
C ILE A 710 -5.83 -9.68 0.72
N LYS A 711 -4.70 -9.03 0.96
CA LYS A 711 -3.44 -9.68 1.31
C LYS A 711 -3.49 -10.25 2.73
N LEU A 712 -4.02 -9.50 3.69
CA LEU A 712 -4.13 -9.95 5.07
C LEU A 712 -5.02 -11.20 5.19
N MET A 713 -6.16 -11.25 4.50
CA MET A 713 -6.99 -12.45 4.48
C MET A 713 -6.21 -13.67 3.98
N SER A 714 -5.39 -13.51 2.94
CA SER A 714 -4.52 -14.57 2.42
C SER A 714 -3.46 -14.97 3.45
N MET A 715 -2.77 -14.01 4.06
CA MET A 715 -1.72 -14.26 5.06
C MET A 715 -2.28 -14.93 6.32
N VAL A 716 -3.43 -14.49 6.81
CA VAL A 716 -4.13 -15.14 7.93
C VAL A 716 -4.48 -16.59 7.57
N SER A 717 -5.01 -16.82 6.37
CA SER A 717 -5.34 -18.16 5.90
C SER A 717 -4.12 -19.07 5.82
N ILE A 718 -2.99 -18.58 5.31
CA ILE A 718 -1.72 -19.30 5.25
C ILE A 718 -1.28 -19.70 6.66
N VAL A 719 -1.23 -18.76 7.58
CA VAL A 719 -0.80 -19.04 8.96
C VAL A 719 -1.76 -20.00 9.68
N MET A 720 -3.06 -19.95 9.35
CA MET A 720 -4.08 -20.81 9.97
C MET A 720 -4.34 -22.12 9.22
N ALA A 721 -3.55 -22.42 8.16
CA ALA A 721 -3.76 -23.63 7.35
C ALA A 721 -3.70 -24.94 8.18
N GLY A 722 -2.77 -25.02 9.12
CA GLY A 722 -2.66 -26.17 10.03
C GLY A 722 -3.92 -26.40 10.85
N LEU A 723 -4.49 -25.35 11.41
CA LEU A 723 -5.75 -25.43 12.17
C LEU A 723 -6.93 -25.76 11.26
N THR A 724 -6.98 -25.21 10.05
CA THR A 724 -8.02 -25.48 9.05
C THR A 724 -8.01 -26.95 8.64
N VAL A 725 -6.84 -27.57 8.42
CA VAL A 725 -6.70 -28.98 8.03
C VAL A 725 -7.03 -29.93 9.19
N MET A 726 -6.70 -29.56 10.43
CA MET A 726 -6.95 -30.39 11.60
C MET A 726 -8.45 -30.50 11.96
N ILE A 727 -9.23 -29.44 11.71
CA ILE A 727 -10.64 -29.36 12.15
C ILE A 727 -11.61 -29.59 10.98
N GLY A 728 -11.29 -29.10 9.78
CA GLY A 728 -12.15 -29.14 8.58
C GLY A 728 -11.83 -30.29 7.68
#